data_6b15e5dfac28a44899ec92db5357532a
#
_entry.id   6b15e5dfac28a44899ec92db5357532a
#
_cell.length_a   1.000
_cell.length_b   1.000
_cell.length_c   1.000
_cell.angle_alpha   90.00
_cell.angle_beta   90.00
_cell.angle_gamma   90.00
#
_symmetry.space_group_name_H-M   'P 1'
#
loop_
_entity.id
_entity.type
_entity.pdbx_description
1 polymer ?
#
loop_
_entity_poly.entity_id
_entity_poly.type
_entity_poly.pdbx_seq_one_letter_code
_entity_poly.pdbx_strand_id
1 'polypeptide(L)'
;MDRLEMMDFTKFKFLSGLNASPDGSRVVFTVHTMDHENNRYLSNLFLQSSDGTVKQLTDTNEEKASIWLNENALLFPSSRDKDVKDRKEAKHPLTCFYRLKLDSMDVSREFELPLDVSRIEALGNDRYLLLASFDKRMGNTWRITKEDLEKKVEELKEENDYEVLDEIPFWSNGEGFTNKRRTRLFLFDSTKNEITPLTDEFTNVESIQLHPSLGKALLITSSFIDKMSLSNDLHQLDLLSLKLEKISPIEDFLYDFAGYLKDMIVFVGRTKKNYGINENPKIYLTEDEGLSYVKLHDLKHDVYNSVGSDCRYGEGRSFKVDDDYLYFVSTLGHFSNLYRIGLDGILERITAEEGSVDDFDVNGDSVFIIALRQLKLQELYSVKNRDEDQLTSFNSDSLKDKTLSLPEAMVFHNDDVELTGWVMKPAGFDDRKYYPAILNIHGGPKTVYGTVYFHEMQYWANKGFFVFFMNPRGSDGKGDKFADIRGKYGTIDYDDLMIFTDKVLDSYPNIDRFRVGVTGGSYGGYMTNWIIGHTNRFRAAVSQRSIANWTSFFGTSDIGYYFAEDQNTATPWNNHRKLWEHSPLKYADQVQTPTLFIHSEEDYRCWLVEGIQMYTALKYHGVVSKLVMFKGENHDLSRSGKPKHRVRRLKEITEWFERYLR
;
A
#
# COMPACT_ATOMS: atom_id res chain seq x y z
N MET A 1 -11.03 26.22 -20.04
CA MET A 1 -10.73 25.02 -19.26
C MET A 1 -11.99 24.54 -18.57
N ASP A 2 -12.27 23.28 -18.73
CA ASP A 2 -13.45 22.66 -18.15
C ASP A 2 -13.26 22.35 -16.67
N ARG A 3 -14.36 22.26 -15.94
CA ARG A 3 -14.30 21.79 -14.56
C ARG A 3 -14.01 20.30 -14.51
N LEU A 4 -13.29 19.88 -13.48
CA LEU A 4 -13.10 18.47 -13.19
C LEU A 4 -14.42 17.86 -12.66
N GLU A 5 -14.85 16.75 -13.26
CA GLU A 5 -16.05 16.03 -12.89
C GLU A 5 -15.70 14.78 -12.06
N MET A 6 -16.66 14.33 -11.24
CA MET A 6 -16.49 13.14 -10.41
C MET A 6 -16.10 11.89 -11.22
N MET A 7 -16.68 11.74 -12.41
CA MET A 7 -16.46 10.59 -13.28
C MET A 7 -15.17 10.65 -14.09
N ASP A 8 -14.45 11.78 -14.11
CA ASP A 8 -13.21 11.87 -14.89
C ASP A 8 -12.16 10.86 -14.41
N PHE A 9 -12.13 10.59 -13.12
CA PHE A 9 -11.21 9.63 -12.52
C PHE A 9 -11.39 8.19 -13.06
N THR A 10 -12.58 7.81 -13.56
CA THR A 10 -12.82 6.49 -14.16
C THR A 10 -12.14 6.31 -15.52
N LYS A 11 -11.62 7.39 -16.10
CA LYS A 11 -10.89 7.39 -17.38
C LYS A 11 -9.37 7.26 -17.17
N PHE A 12 -8.89 7.41 -15.93
CA PHE A 12 -7.46 7.35 -15.61
C PHE A 12 -6.92 5.95 -15.82
N LYS A 13 -5.69 5.90 -16.26
CA LYS A 13 -4.92 4.65 -16.39
C LYS A 13 -3.88 4.62 -15.29
N PHE A 14 -3.78 3.47 -14.63
CA PHE A 14 -2.80 3.24 -13.59
C PHE A 14 -1.75 2.27 -14.09
N LEU A 15 -0.52 2.48 -13.71
CA LEU A 15 0.61 1.69 -14.14
C LEU A 15 1.26 1.01 -12.93
N SER A 16 1.73 -0.24 -13.12
CA SER A 16 2.47 -1.00 -12.11
C SER A 16 3.26 -2.14 -12.73
N GLY A 17 4.01 -2.88 -11.92
CA GLY A 17 4.62 -4.15 -12.30
C GLY A 17 5.73 -3.99 -13.33
N LEU A 18 6.62 -3.02 -13.15
CA LEU A 18 7.80 -2.83 -14.00
C LEU A 18 8.71 -4.05 -13.98
N ASN A 19 9.14 -4.47 -15.18
CA ASN A 19 10.07 -5.57 -15.35
C ASN A 19 10.96 -5.32 -16.58
N ALA A 20 12.20 -4.88 -16.34
CA ALA A 20 13.18 -4.63 -17.39
C ALA A 20 13.63 -5.93 -18.05
N SER A 21 13.90 -5.89 -19.37
CA SER A 21 14.43 -7.03 -20.10
C SER A 21 15.84 -7.40 -19.61
N PRO A 22 16.29 -8.65 -19.82
CA PRO A 22 17.63 -9.08 -19.41
C PRO A 22 18.77 -8.23 -19.98
N ASP A 23 18.59 -7.63 -21.18
CA ASP A 23 19.53 -6.70 -21.79
C ASP A 23 19.34 -5.22 -21.38
N GLY A 24 18.33 -4.93 -20.55
CA GLY A 24 17.99 -3.57 -20.09
C GLY A 24 17.42 -2.64 -21.19
N SER A 25 17.22 -3.12 -22.42
CA SER A 25 16.81 -2.25 -23.54
C SER A 25 15.29 -2.02 -23.63
N ARG A 26 14.49 -2.84 -22.95
CA ARG A 26 13.03 -2.83 -22.98
C ARG A 26 12.47 -3.00 -21.57
N VAL A 27 11.23 -2.60 -21.41
CA VAL A 27 10.53 -2.81 -20.13
C VAL A 27 9.09 -3.24 -20.36
N VAL A 28 8.67 -4.28 -19.65
CA VAL A 28 7.27 -4.70 -19.55
C VAL A 28 6.64 -4.08 -18.31
N PHE A 29 5.39 -3.68 -18.42
CA PHE A 29 4.61 -3.13 -17.32
C PHE A 29 3.12 -3.42 -17.51
N THR A 30 2.35 -3.24 -16.46
CA THR A 30 0.91 -3.44 -16.49
C THR A 30 0.19 -2.09 -16.56
N VAL A 31 -0.80 -1.98 -17.45
CA VAL A 31 -1.75 -0.86 -17.49
C VAL A 31 -3.10 -1.34 -16.98
N HIS A 32 -3.60 -0.63 -15.97
CA HIS A 32 -4.91 -0.88 -15.38
C HIS A 32 -5.90 0.20 -15.81
N THR A 33 -7.09 -0.21 -16.18
CA THR A 33 -8.20 0.68 -16.53
C THR A 33 -9.44 0.32 -15.72
N MET A 34 -10.35 1.29 -15.53
CA MET A 34 -11.59 1.06 -14.82
C MET A 34 -12.72 0.71 -15.80
N ASP A 35 -13.28 -0.47 -15.64
CA ASP A 35 -14.58 -0.84 -16.20
C ASP A 35 -15.68 -0.46 -15.20
N HIS A 36 -16.11 0.80 -15.27
CA HIS A 36 -17.14 1.30 -14.35
C HIS A 36 -18.46 0.56 -14.54
N GLU A 37 -18.81 0.16 -15.76
CA GLU A 37 -20.07 -0.51 -16.05
C GLU A 37 -20.15 -1.87 -15.35
N ASN A 38 -19.09 -2.67 -15.41
CA ASN A 38 -18.99 -3.98 -14.76
C ASN A 38 -18.38 -3.93 -13.35
N ASN A 39 -18.04 -2.73 -12.85
CA ASN A 39 -17.53 -2.50 -11.49
C ASN A 39 -16.24 -3.25 -11.16
N ARG A 40 -15.28 -3.25 -12.10
CA ARG A 40 -14.00 -3.97 -11.99
C ARG A 40 -12.85 -3.19 -12.62
N TYR A 41 -11.63 -3.60 -12.33
CA TYR A 41 -10.44 -3.16 -13.06
C TYR A 41 -10.09 -4.17 -14.14
N LEU A 42 -9.59 -3.66 -15.24
CA LEU A 42 -9.05 -4.41 -16.37
C LEU A 42 -7.55 -4.20 -16.41
N SER A 43 -6.76 -5.26 -16.60
CA SER A 43 -5.32 -5.20 -16.53
C SER A 43 -4.71 -5.93 -17.72
N ASN A 44 -3.78 -5.27 -18.43
CA ASN A 44 -3.06 -5.87 -19.55
C ASN A 44 -1.58 -5.50 -19.50
N LEU A 45 -0.75 -6.40 -20.01
CA LEU A 45 0.69 -6.20 -20.16
C LEU A 45 1.00 -5.35 -21.38
N PHE A 46 1.95 -4.44 -21.21
CA PHE A 46 2.49 -3.57 -22.26
C PHE A 46 4.01 -3.67 -22.29
N LEU A 47 4.59 -3.48 -23.46
CA LEU A 47 6.03 -3.40 -23.70
C LEU A 47 6.39 -2.02 -24.21
N GLN A 48 7.38 -1.41 -23.58
CA GLN A 48 8.07 -0.23 -24.11
C GLN A 48 9.42 -0.68 -24.67
N SER A 49 9.66 -0.39 -25.93
CA SER A 49 10.87 -0.77 -26.67
C SER A 49 11.85 0.40 -26.76
N SER A 50 13.14 0.12 -27.00
CA SER A 50 14.20 1.11 -27.09
C SER A 50 14.01 2.15 -28.21
N ASP A 51 13.21 1.84 -29.22
CA ASP A 51 12.85 2.77 -30.31
C ASP A 51 11.73 3.75 -29.95
N GLY A 52 11.27 3.73 -28.70
CA GLY A 52 10.16 4.55 -28.20
C GLY A 52 8.76 3.97 -28.44
N THR A 53 8.65 2.80 -29.08
CA THR A 53 7.36 2.17 -29.32
C THR A 53 6.77 1.57 -28.04
N VAL A 54 5.49 1.86 -27.78
CA VAL A 54 4.71 1.21 -26.70
C VAL A 54 3.67 0.30 -27.34
N LYS A 55 3.73 -1.01 -27.00
CA LYS A 55 2.87 -2.04 -27.58
C LYS A 55 2.10 -2.78 -26.49
N GLN A 56 0.80 -2.96 -26.67
CA GLN A 56 0.00 -3.85 -25.83
C GLN A 56 0.33 -5.31 -26.18
N LEU A 57 0.63 -6.12 -25.15
CA LEU A 57 1.02 -7.53 -25.28
C LEU A 57 -0.13 -8.49 -25.03
N THR A 58 -1.08 -8.13 -24.17
CA THR A 58 -2.23 -8.96 -23.81
C THR A 58 -3.52 -8.17 -23.87
N ASP A 59 -4.65 -8.86 -24.10
CA ASP A 59 -5.97 -8.26 -24.31
C ASP A 59 -7.11 -8.95 -23.56
N THR A 60 -6.80 -9.90 -22.67
CA THR A 60 -7.82 -10.62 -21.89
C THR A 60 -8.26 -9.89 -20.65
N ASN A 61 -7.62 -8.76 -20.33
CA ASN A 61 -7.96 -7.85 -19.22
C ASN A 61 -7.73 -8.43 -17.81
N GLU A 62 -6.88 -9.45 -17.67
CA GLU A 62 -6.66 -10.16 -16.39
C GLU A 62 -5.18 -10.28 -16.00
N GLU A 63 -4.25 -9.90 -16.86
CA GLU A 63 -2.82 -10.07 -16.66
C GLU A 63 -2.22 -8.89 -15.87
N LYS A 64 -1.58 -9.19 -14.74
CA LYS A 64 -1.07 -8.18 -13.79
C LYS A 64 0.44 -8.24 -13.54
N ALA A 65 1.09 -9.33 -13.93
CA ALA A 65 2.51 -9.56 -13.69
C ALA A 65 3.10 -10.47 -14.75
N SER A 66 4.42 -10.37 -14.96
CA SER A 66 5.17 -11.27 -15.83
C SER A 66 6.63 -11.37 -15.38
N ILE A 67 7.31 -12.44 -15.78
CA ILE A 67 8.76 -12.56 -15.71
C ILE A 67 9.35 -12.80 -17.10
N TRP A 68 10.58 -12.35 -17.31
CA TRP A 68 11.34 -12.67 -18.51
C TRP A 68 11.91 -14.09 -18.40
N LEU A 69 11.66 -14.93 -19.42
CA LEU A 69 12.36 -16.21 -19.57
C LEU A 69 13.66 -16.04 -20.36
N ASN A 70 13.67 -15.13 -21.31
CA ASN A 70 14.79 -14.68 -22.11
C ASN A 70 14.40 -13.41 -22.87
N GLU A 71 15.27 -12.88 -23.73
CA GLU A 71 15.02 -11.64 -24.48
C GLU A 71 13.71 -11.64 -25.32
N ASN A 72 13.20 -12.79 -25.73
CA ASN A 72 12.04 -12.89 -26.62
C ASN A 72 10.84 -13.63 -26.03
N ALA A 73 10.87 -13.97 -24.72
CA ALA A 73 9.79 -14.72 -24.11
C ALA A 73 9.48 -14.24 -22.70
N LEU A 74 8.19 -14.06 -22.43
CA LEU A 74 7.64 -13.77 -21.11
C LEU A 74 6.85 -14.97 -20.60
N LEU A 75 6.86 -15.16 -19.29
CA LEU A 75 5.98 -16.06 -18.55
C LEU A 75 5.06 -15.22 -17.66
N PHE A 76 3.76 -15.50 -17.67
CA PHE A 76 2.80 -14.76 -16.87
C PHE A 76 1.62 -15.65 -16.44
N PRO A 77 1.06 -15.44 -15.24
CA PRO A 77 -0.15 -16.11 -14.80
C PRO A 77 -1.39 -15.49 -15.45
N SER A 78 -2.34 -16.31 -15.88
CA SER A 78 -3.60 -15.85 -16.42
C SER A 78 -4.72 -16.86 -16.22
N SER A 79 -5.95 -16.37 -16.19
CA SER A 79 -7.18 -17.19 -16.20
C SER A 79 -7.91 -17.09 -17.55
N ARG A 80 -7.19 -16.87 -18.65
CA ARG A 80 -7.77 -16.65 -19.98
C ARG A 80 -8.60 -17.81 -20.50
N ASP A 81 -8.24 -19.04 -20.14
CA ASP A 81 -8.97 -20.22 -20.56
C ASP A 81 -10.21 -20.45 -19.71
N LYS A 82 -11.32 -20.86 -20.33
CA LYS A 82 -12.59 -21.06 -19.63
C LYS A 82 -12.50 -22.10 -18.51
N ASP A 83 -11.80 -23.21 -18.75
CA ASP A 83 -11.62 -24.26 -17.73
C ASP A 83 -10.86 -23.77 -16.50
N VAL A 84 -9.90 -22.84 -16.68
CA VAL A 84 -9.18 -22.21 -15.58
C VAL A 84 -10.09 -21.26 -14.79
N LYS A 85 -10.91 -20.45 -15.49
CA LYS A 85 -11.90 -19.56 -14.85
C LYS A 85 -12.89 -20.35 -14.03
N ASP A 86 -13.53 -21.36 -14.63
CA ASP A 86 -14.56 -22.16 -13.97
C ASP A 86 -14.02 -22.82 -12.68
N ARG A 87 -12.77 -23.34 -12.71
CA ARG A 87 -12.15 -23.94 -11.53
C ARG A 87 -11.77 -22.89 -10.46
N LYS A 88 -11.28 -21.73 -10.86
CA LYS A 88 -10.99 -20.64 -9.89
C LYS A 88 -12.26 -20.11 -9.23
N GLU A 89 -13.35 -19.97 -9.99
CA GLU A 89 -14.66 -19.61 -9.43
C GLU A 89 -15.18 -20.66 -8.44
N ALA A 90 -14.84 -21.94 -8.70
CA ALA A 90 -15.12 -23.04 -7.78
C ALA A 90 -14.14 -23.12 -6.58
N LYS A 91 -13.26 -22.13 -6.40
CA LYS A 91 -12.28 -22.04 -5.29
C LYS A 91 -11.18 -23.12 -5.30
N HIS A 92 -10.87 -23.69 -6.46
CA HIS A 92 -9.68 -24.55 -6.56
C HIS A 92 -8.40 -23.72 -6.39
N PRO A 93 -7.43 -24.15 -5.56
CA PRO A 93 -6.08 -23.58 -5.57
C PRO A 93 -5.42 -23.89 -6.91
N LEU A 94 -5.25 -22.86 -7.74
CA LEU A 94 -4.85 -23.05 -9.12
C LEU A 94 -4.15 -21.82 -9.68
N THR A 95 -2.97 -22.02 -10.25
CA THR A 95 -2.32 -21.00 -11.09
C THR A 95 -1.92 -21.61 -12.42
N CYS A 96 -2.39 -21.02 -13.51
CA CYS A 96 -2.02 -21.41 -14.86
C CYS A 96 -1.07 -20.37 -15.45
N PHE A 97 0.08 -20.81 -15.93
CA PHE A 97 1.11 -19.96 -16.53
C PHE A 97 1.10 -20.10 -18.04
N TYR A 98 1.27 -18.97 -18.73
CA TYR A 98 1.33 -18.85 -20.18
C TYR A 98 2.66 -18.26 -20.62
N ARG A 99 3.18 -18.76 -21.74
CA ARG A 99 4.36 -18.20 -22.41
C ARG A 99 3.90 -17.31 -23.57
N LEU A 100 4.40 -16.07 -23.60
CA LEU A 100 4.26 -15.18 -24.74
C LEU A 100 5.60 -15.07 -25.47
N LYS A 101 5.62 -15.34 -26.78
CA LYS A 101 6.75 -15.07 -27.66
C LYS A 101 6.59 -13.69 -28.29
N LEU A 102 7.55 -12.79 -28.07
CA LEU A 102 7.42 -11.37 -28.45
C LEU A 102 7.57 -11.14 -29.96
N ASP A 103 8.30 -12.00 -30.68
CA ASP A 103 8.49 -11.93 -32.13
C ASP A 103 7.24 -12.30 -32.92
N SER A 104 6.57 -13.39 -32.55
CA SER A 104 5.36 -13.88 -33.21
C SER A 104 4.06 -13.40 -32.52
N MET A 105 4.12 -12.90 -31.29
CA MET A 105 2.99 -12.60 -30.42
C MET A 105 2.15 -13.85 -30.08
N ASP A 106 2.73 -15.05 -30.21
CA ASP A 106 2.04 -16.29 -29.86
C ASP A 106 1.99 -16.48 -28.35
N VAL A 107 0.80 -16.76 -27.83
CA VAL A 107 0.57 -17.13 -26.44
C VAL A 107 0.18 -18.60 -26.37
N SER A 108 0.91 -19.37 -25.58
CA SER A 108 0.64 -20.78 -25.32
C SER A 108 0.62 -21.07 -23.83
N ARG A 109 -0.25 -22.00 -23.41
CA ARG A 109 -0.23 -22.54 -22.05
C ARG A 109 1.07 -23.27 -21.81
N GLU A 110 1.77 -22.93 -20.74
CA GLU A 110 3.08 -23.49 -20.40
C GLU A 110 2.94 -24.63 -19.39
N PHE A 111 2.38 -24.35 -18.24
CA PHE A 111 2.06 -25.33 -17.20
C PHE A 111 0.97 -24.83 -16.25
N GLU A 112 0.42 -25.76 -15.49
CA GLU A 112 -0.61 -25.52 -14.48
C GLU A 112 -0.15 -26.10 -13.15
N LEU A 113 -0.37 -25.36 -12.05
CA LEU A 113 0.01 -25.73 -10.70
C LEU A 113 -1.24 -25.77 -9.81
N PRO A 114 -1.45 -26.84 -9.01
CA PRO A 114 -2.53 -26.92 -8.03
C PRO A 114 -2.18 -26.10 -6.75
N LEU A 115 -1.76 -24.85 -6.94
CA LEU A 115 -1.32 -23.90 -5.94
C LEU A 115 -1.75 -22.49 -6.34
N ASP A 116 -2.05 -21.64 -5.36
CA ASP A 116 -2.24 -20.21 -5.55
C ASP A 116 -0.88 -19.50 -5.47
N VAL A 117 -0.20 -19.41 -6.62
CA VAL A 117 1.15 -18.85 -6.73
C VAL A 117 1.07 -17.33 -6.77
N SER A 118 1.72 -16.65 -5.84
CA SER A 118 1.85 -15.20 -5.78
C SER A 118 3.14 -14.69 -6.43
N ARG A 119 4.21 -15.49 -6.43
CA ARG A 119 5.50 -15.12 -7.03
C ARG A 119 6.19 -16.35 -7.64
N ILE A 120 6.85 -16.14 -8.78
CA ILE A 120 7.64 -17.16 -9.47
C ILE A 120 9.00 -16.58 -9.84
N GLU A 121 10.07 -17.37 -9.63
CA GLU A 121 11.44 -17.04 -9.99
C GLU A 121 12.02 -18.17 -10.84
N ALA A 122 12.55 -17.85 -12.01
CA ALA A 122 13.17 -18.84 -12.90
C ALA A 122 14.61 -19.15 -12.48
N LEU A 123 14.92 -20.45 -12.29
CA LEU A 123 16.27 -20.93 -11.95
C LEU A 123 17.06 -21.43 -13.18
N GLY A 124 16.44 -21.38 -14.36
CA GLY A 124 16.95 -22.06 -15.55
C GLY A 124 16.69 -23.56 -15.54
N ASN A 125 16.96 -24.23 -16.67
CA ASN A 125 16.73 -25.68 -16.85
C ASN A 125 15.32 -26.12 -16.43
N ASP A 126 14.31 -25.32 -16.79
CA ASP A 126 12.90 -25.60 -16.53
C ASP A 126 12.54 -25.80 -15.03
N ARG A 127 13.33 -25.18 -14.12
CA ARG A 127 13.09 -25.17 -12.68
C ARG A 127 12.70 -23.76 -12.21
N TYR A 128 11.80 -23.73 -11.23
CA TYR A 128 11.25 -22.49 -10.70
C TYR A 128 11.13 -22.55 -9.19
N LEU A 129 11.43 -21.45 -8.50
CA LEU A 129 10.99 -21.22 -7.14
C LEU A 129 9.64 -20.52 -7.14
N LEU A 130 8.75 -20.98 -6.28
CA LEU A 130 7.38 -20.49 -6.17
C LEU A 130 7.10 -20.05 -4.75
N LEU A 131 6.56 -18.84 -4.57
CA LEU A 131 5.83 -18.48 -3.37
C LEU A 131 4.35 -18.74 -3.63
N ALA A 132 3.73 -19.56 -2.79
CA ALA A 132 2.33 -19.91 -2.95
C ALA A 132 1.60 -19.97 -1.61
N SER A 133 0.34 -19.55 -1.62
CA SER A 133 -0.54 -19.66 -0.46
C SER A 133 -0.81 -21.13 -0.14
N PHE A 134 -0.62 -21.49 1.11
CA PHE A 134 -0.93 -22.81 1.66
C PHE A 134 -1.98 -22.68 2.74
N ASP A 135 -3.12 -23.29 2.52
CA ASP A 135 -4.17 -23.46 3.53
C ASP A 135 -4.08 -24.87 4.13
N LYS A 136 -3.85 -24.95 5.43
CA LYS A 136 -3.70 -26.23 6.13
C LYS A 136 -4.93 -27.13 5.99
N ARG A 137 -6.13 -26.55 5.83
CA ARG A 137 -7.38 -27.29 5.62
C ARG A 137 -7.37 -28.02 4.28
N MET A 138 -6.81 -27.39 3.24
CA MET A 138 -6.62 -28.00 1.91
C MET A 138 -5.54 -29.08 1.91
N GLY A 139 -4.54 -28.95 2.76
CA GLY A 139 -3.40 -29.88 2.82
C GLY A 139 -2.50 -29.80 1.57
N ASN A 140 -1.86 -30.93 1.27
CA ASN A 140 -0.86 -31.02 0.21
C ASN A 140 -1.49 -31.23 -1.19
N THR A 141 -2.13 -30.20 -1.75
CA THR A 141 -2.85 -30.25 -3.03
C THR A 141 -2.00 -30.74 -4.22
N TRP A 142 -0.68 -30.54 -4.18
CA TRP A 142 0.26 -31.00 -5.19
C TRP A 142 0.62 -32.50 -5.13
N ARG A 143 0.11 -33.24 -4.13
CA ARG A 143 0.36 -34.69 -3.94
C ARG A 143 -0.87 -35.55 -4.17
N ILE A 144 -1.99 -34.96 -4.46
CA ILE A 144 -3.26 -35.66 -4.65
C ILE A 144 -3.70 -35.59 -6.12
N THR A 145 -4.57 -36.50 -6.53
CA THR A 145 -5.12 -36.51 -7.89
C THR A 145 -6.09 -35.31 -8.07
N LYS A 146 -6.38 -34.98 -9.32
CA LYS A 146 -7.38 -33.96 -9.65
C LYS A 146 -8.76 -34.31 -9.07
N GLU A 147 -9.15 -35.57 -9.12
CA GLU A 147 -10.42 -36.07 -8.57
C GLU A 147 -10.46 -35.94 -7.05
N ASP A 148 -9.38 -36.22 -6.35
CA ASP A 148 -9.30 -36.05 -4.90
C ASP A 148 -9.29 -34.57 -4.52
N LEU A 149 -8.67 -33.70 -5.31
CA LEU A 149 -8.72 -32.27 -5.12
C LEU A 149 -10.15 -31.73 -5.29
N GLU A 150 -10.88 -32.18 -6.32
CA GLU A 150 -12.29 -31.83 -6.52
C GLU A 150 -13.15 -32.23 -5.33
N LYS A 151 -12.99 -33.45 -4.80
CA LYS A 151 -13.67 -33.90 -3.58
C LYS A 151 -13.33 -33.01 -2.37
N LYS A 152 -12.05 -32.69 -2.20
CA LYS A 152 -11.60 -31.85 -1.08
C LYS A 152 -12.16 -30.44 -1.15
N VAL A 153 -12.24 -29.84 -2.34
CA VAL A 153 -12.87 -28.52 -2.55
C VAL A 153 -14.37 -28.60 -2.21
N GLU A 154 -15.06 -29.68 -2.59
CA GLU A 154 -16.48 -29.84 -2.28
C GLU A 154 -16.73 -30.04 -0.78
N GLU A 155 -15.91 -30.88 -0.09
CA GLU A 155 -15.96 -31.02 1.37
C GLU A 155 -15.80 -29.66 2.08
N LEU A 156 -14.83 -28.82 1.64
CA LEU A 156 -14.62 -27.52 2.24
C LEU A 156 -15.72 -26.51 1.90
N LYS A 157 -16.48 -26.69 0.81
CA LYS A 157 -17.68 -25.87 0.56
C LYS A 157 -18.77 -26.13 1.57
N GLU A 158 -18.95 -27.36 2.02
CA GLU A 158 -19.93 -27.71 3.06
C GLU A 158 -19.54 -27.13 4.44
N GLU A 159 -18.26 -26.83 4.64
CA GLU A 159 -17.72 -26.21 5.86
C GLU A 159 -17.63 -24.67 5.79
N ASN A 160 -18.07 -24.03 4.71
CA ASN A 160 -17.91 -22.58 4.50
C ASN A 160 -18.87 -21.70 5.33
N ASP A 161 -19.71 -22.27 6.16
CA ASP A 161 -20.67 -21.56 7.00
C ASP A 161 -20.14 -21.23 8.42
N TYR A 162 -18.90 -21.63 8.73
CA TYR A 162 -18.21 -21.29 9.99
C TYR A 162 -16.70 -21.15 9.81
N GLU A 163 -16.05 -20.46 10.75
CA GLU A 163 -14.59 -20.34 10.84
C GLU A 163 -14.12 -20.81 12.20
N VAL A 164 -13.05 -21.60 12.23
CA VAL A 164 -12.35 -22.01 13.45
C VAL A 164 -11.10 -21.18 13.61
N LEU A 165 -11.06 -20.33 14.62
CA LEU A 165 -10.00 -19.36 14.85
C LEU A 165 -9.19 -19.74 16.08
N ASP A 166 -7.92 -20.09 15.91
CA ASP A 166 -7.02 -20.56 16.97
C ASP A 166 -5.63 -19.93 16.91
N GLU A 167 -5.50 -18.78 16.21
CA GLU A 167 -4.29 -17.97 16.19
C GLU A 167 -4.61 -16.47 16.02
N ILE A 168 -3.63 -15.60 16.27
CA ILE A 168 -3.71 -14.18 15.99
C ILE A 168 -2.48 -13.71 15.17
N PRO A 169 -2.69 -12.88 14.09
CA PRO A 169 -3.99 -12.49 13.55
C PRO A 169 -4.69 -13.67 12.85
N PHE A 170 -6.00 -13.69 12.91
CA PHE A 170 -6.83 -14.71 12.25
C PHE A 170 -7.43 -14.20 10.92
N TRP A 171 -7.30 -12.93 10.64
CA TRP A 171 -7.65 -12.29 9.39
C TRP A 171 -6.61 -11.24 9.00
N SER A 172 -6.66 -10.79 7.74
CA SER A 172 -5.80 -9.73 7.20
C SER A 172 -6.62 -8.85 6.25
N ASN A 173 -6.34 -7.55 6.28
CA ASN A 173 -7.04 -6.62 5.40
C ASN A 173 -6.74 -6.94 3.92
N GLY A 174 -7.78 -7.12 3.13
CA GLY A 174 -7.72 -7.49 1.71
C GLY A 174 -7.64 -8.98 1.42
N GLU A 175 -7.33 -9.83 2.42
CA GLU A 175 -7.22 -11.29 2.27
C GLU A 175 -8.37 -12.06 2.91
N GLY A 176 -9.07 -11.43 3.87
CA GLY A 176 -10.11 -12.11 4.64
C GLY A 176 -9.54 -12.94 5.79
N PHE A 177 -10.17 -14.08 6.09
CA PHE A 177 -9.70 -14.99 7.11
C PHE A 177 -8.43 -15.73 6.68
N THR A 178 -7.36 -15.60 7.47
CA THR A 178 -6.01 -16.12 7.19
C THR A 178 -5.56 -17.18 8.21
N ASN A 179 -6.46 -17.62 9.08
CA ASN A 179 -6.14 -18.61 10.13
C ASN A 179 -5.48 -19.86 9.54
N LYS A 180 -4.28 -20.21 10.05
CA LYS A 180 -3.44 -21.32 9.55
C LYS A 180 -3.13 -21.28 8.05
N ARG A 181 -3.19 -20.10 7.43
CA ARG A 181 -2.76 -19.89 6.04
C ARG A 181 -1.37 -19.25 6.02
N ARG A 182 -0.46 -19.76 5.19
CA ARG A 182 0.93 -19.29 5.07
C ARG A 182 1.33 -19.20 3.61
N THR A 183 2.15 -18.22 3.27
CA THR A 183 2.87 -18.21 1.99
C THR A 183 4.11 -19.08 2.13
N ARG A 184 4.17 -20.21 1.44
CA ARG A 184 5.26 -21.18 1.51
C ARG A 184 6.14 -21.14 0.27
N LEU A 185 7.38 -21.58 0.44
CA LEU A 185 8.33 -21.74 -0.67
C LEU A 185 8.27 -23.17 -1.22
N PHE A 186 8.22 -23.27 -2.55
CA PHE A 186 8.27 -24.54 -3.28
C PHE A 186 9.30 -24.48 -4.40
N LEU A 187 9.90 -25.62 -4.71
CA LEU A 187 10.63 -25.84 -5.94
C LEU A 187 9.74 -26.60 -6.93
N PHE A 188 9.62 -26.10 -8.15
CA PHE A 188 8.92 -26.76 -9.25
C PHE A 188 9.89 -27.13 -10.36
N ASP A 189 9.92 -28.42 -10.75
CA ASP A 189 10.62 -28.95 -11.90
C ASP A 189 9.57 -29.26 -12.99
N SER A 190 9.48 -28.41 -14.02
CA SER A 190 8.43 -28.54 -15.03
C SER A 190 8.66 -29.72 -15.98
N THR A 191 9.91 -30.22 -16.12
CA THR A 191 10.22 -31.40 -16.96
C THR A 191 9.72 -32.68 -16.31
N LYS A 192 9.72 -32.76 -14.99
CA LYS A 192 9.21 -33.89 -14.21
C LYS A 192 7.79 -33.69 -13.72
N ASN A 193 7.27 -32.47 -13.84
CA ASN A 193 6.01 -32.04 -13.22
C ASN A 193 5.99 -32.33 -11.69
N GLU A 194 7.10 -32.01 -11.01
CA GLU A 194 7.30 -32.29 -9.59
C GLU A 194 7.35 -31.01 -8.76
N ILE A 195 6.57 -30.95 -7.68
CA ILE A 195 6.53 -29.86 -6.72
C ILE A 195 7.08 -30.32 -5.38
N THR A 196 8.15 -29.69 -4.91
CA THR A 196 8.80 -29.98 -3.63
C THR A 196 8.66 -28.80 -2.68
N PRO A 197 8.00 -28.93 -1.51
CA PRO A 197 7.95 -27.87 -0.50
C PRO A 197 9.34 -27.71 0.15
N LEU A 198 9.78 -26.45 0.31
CA LEU A 198 11.06 -26.08 0.92
C LEU A 198 10.91 -25.47 2.32
N THR A 199 9.70 -25.10 2.72
CA THR A 199 9.36 -24.61 4.06
C THR A 199 8.26 -25.46 4.68
N ASP A 200 8.17 -25.46 6.01
CA ASP A 200 7.10 -26.16 6.74
C ASP A 200 5.75 -25.39 6.67
N GLU A 201 4.72 -25.97 7.29
CA GLU A 201 3.35 -25.45 7.25
C GLU A 201 3.09 -24.25 8.16
N PHE A 202 4.03 -23.91 9.05
CA PHE A 202 3.92 -22.80 10.01
C PHE A 202 4.75 -21.59 9.60
N THR A 203 5.62 -21.76 8.60
CA THR A 203 6.52 -20.72 8.11
C THR A 203 5.85 -19.93 6.99
N ASN A 204 5.74 -18.62 7.21
CA ASN A 204 5.35 -17.65 6.21
C ASN A 204 6.61 -17.04 5.58
N VAL A 205 6.76 -17.12 4.26
CA VAL A 205 7.84 -16.50 3.51
C VAL A 205 7.38 -15.14 3.01
N GLU A 206 8.02 -14.09 3.49
CA GLU A 206 7.68 -12.69 3.20
C GLU A 206 8.39 -12.19 1.94
N SER A 207 9.63 -12.63 1.73
CA SER A 207 10.40 -12.27 0.53
C SER A 207 11.41 -13.35 0.15
N ILE A 208 11.82 -13.33 -1.12
CA ILE A 208 12.90 -14.16 -1.67
C ILE A 208 13.75 -13.31 -2.61
N GLN A 209 15.07 -13.48 -2.53
CA GLN A 209 16.05 -12.87 -3.42
C GLN A 209 17.06 -13.90 -3.86
N LEU A 210 17.19 -14.08 -5.17
CA LEU A 210 18.17 -14.99 -5.75
C LEU A 210 19.56 -14.38 -5.73
N HIS A 211 20.58 -15.21 -5.50
CA HIS A 211 21.95 -14.83 -5.78
C HIS A 211 22.16 -14.78 -7.31
N PRO A 212 22.92 -13.82 -7.89
CA PRO A 212 23.16 -13.73 -9.33
C PRO A 212 23.70 -15.01 -9.97
N SER A 213 24.51 -15.79 -9.23
CA SER A 213 25.01 -17.10 -9.69
C SER A 213 23.96 -18.22 -9.66
N LEU A 214 22.73 -17.94 -9.17
CA LEU A 214 21.63 -18.90 -8.99
C LEU A 214 21.99 -20.13 -8.12
N GLY A 215 23.05 -20.05 -7.32
CA GLY A 215 23.42 -21.12 -6.39
C GLY A 215 22.73 -21.04 -5.02
N LYS A 216 22.30 -19.87 -4.63
CA LYS A 216 21.71 -19.57 -3.33
C LYS A 216 20.52 -18.62 -3.45
N ALA A 217 19.69 -18.58 -2.40
CA ALA A 217 18.62 -17.57 -2.24
C ALA A 217 18.53 -17.12 -0.78
N LEU A 218 18.19 -15.85 -0.57
CA LEU A 218 17.85 -15.29 0.74
C LEU A 218 16.34 -15.24 0.90
N LEU A 219 15.87 -15.59 2.09
CA LEU A 219 14.45 -15.53 2.46
C LEU A 219 14.29 -14.72 3.74
N ILE A 220 13.30 -13.87 3.78
CA ILE A 220 12.77 -13.32 5.03
C ILE A 220 11.53 -14.12 5.38
N THR A 221 11.47 -14.64 6.61
CA THR A 221 10.40 -15.54 7.05
C THR A 221 9.91 -15.19 8.44
N SER A 222 8.64 -15.46 8.71
CA SER A 222 8.09 -15.50 10.06
C SER A 222 7.43 -16.87 10.32
N SER A 223 7.65 -17.43 11.50
CA SER A 223 7.05 -18.71 11.88
C SER A 223 6.29 -18.58 13.19
N PHE A 224 5.03 -19.01 13.20
CA PHE A 224 4.21 -18.97 14.40
C PHE A 224 3.08 -20.02 14.35
N ILE A 225 2.57 -20.39 15.53
CA ILE A 225 1.47 -21.34 15.67
C ILE A 225 0.22 -20.65 16.24
N ASP A 226 0.37 -19.94 17.35
CA ASP A 226 -0.74 -19.33 18.09
C ASP A 226 -0.77 -17.79 17.96
N LYS A 227 0.40 -17.18 18.00
CA LYS A 227 0.54 -15.72 17.96
C LYS A 227 1.72 -15.32 17.07
N MET A 228 1.46 -14.48 16.08
CA MET A 228 2.50 -13.93 15.23
C MET A 228 3.42 -13.00 16.02
N SER A 229 4.73 -13.21 15.91
CA SER A 229 5.75 -12.26 16.39
C SER A 229 5.90 -11.10 15.41
N LEU A 230 6.33 -9.94 15.92
CA LEU A 230 6.73 -8.79 15.11
C LEU A 230 8.18 -8.85 14.64
N SER A 231 8.92 -9.87 15.01
CA SER A 231 10.24 -10.17 14.44
C SER A 231 10.11 -11.25 13.38
N ASN A 232 10.95 -11.15 12.40
CA ASN A 232 11.11 -12.15 11.35
C ASN A 232 12.58 -12.60 11.29
N ASP A 233 12.84 -13.63 10.50
CA ASP A 233 14.14 -14.26 10.41
C ASP A 233 14.70 -14.20 8.99
N LEU A 234 16.02 -14.07 8.89
CA LEU A 234 16.74 -14.19 7.63
C LEU A 234 17.28 -15.61 7.49
N HIS A 235 16.94 -16.24 6.36
CA HIS A 235 17.41 -17.57 5.99
C HIS A 235 18.16 -17.56 4.67
N GLN A 236 19.12 -18.47 4.53
CA GLN A 236 19.77 -18.77 3.26
C GLN A 236 19.37 -20.17 2.80
N LEU A 237 18.96 -20.27 1.56
CA LEU A 237 18.66 -21.54 0.87
C LEU A 237 19.81 -21.86 -0.08
N ASP A 238 20.44 -23.02 0.09
CA ASP A 238 21.33 -23.59 -0.91
C ASP A 238 20.50 -24.34 -1.98
N LEU A 239 20.56 -23.91 -3.24
CA LEU A 239 19.73 -24.41 -4.32
C LEU A 239 20.19 -25.77 -4.88
N LEU A 240 21.40 -26.23 -4.52
CA LEU A 240 21.89 -27.56 -4.90
C LEU A 240 21.45 -28.63 -3.89
N SER A 241 21.69 -28.39 -2.62
CA SER A 241 21.34 -29.32 -1.53
C SER A 241 19.91 -29.16 -1.04
N LEU A 242 19.23 -28.07 -1.39
CA LEU A 242 17.91 -27.63 -0.90
C LEU A 242 17.88 -27.42 0.62
N LYS A 243 19.02 -27.18 1.23
CA LYS A 243 19.14 -26.92 2.66
C LYS A 243 18.81 -25.46 2.98
N LEU A 244 17.85 -25.23 3.86
CA LEU A 244 17.48 -23.93 4.39
C LEU A 244 18.13 -23.73 5.75
N GLU A 245 18.93 -22.69 5.92
CA GLU A 245 19.64 -22.36 7.14
C GLU A 245 19.27 -20.97 7.63
N LYS A 246 18.99 -20.84 8.92
CA LYS A 246 18.79 -19.53 9.56
C LYS A 246 20.13 -18.83 9.71
N ILE A 247 20.22 -17.60 9.19
CA ILE A 247 21.43 -16.77 9.24
C ILE A 247 21.18 -15.41 9.91
N SER A 248 20.03 -15.24 10.60
CA SER A 248 19.70 -13.98 11.28
C SER A 248 20.76 -13.61 12.31
N PRO A 249 21.55 -12.54 12.12
CA PRO A 249 22.59 -12.14 13.05
C PRO A 249 22.04 -11.42 14.29
N ILE A 250 20.81 -10.94 14.26
CA ILE A 250 20.16 -10.15 15.30
C ILE A 250 18.87 -10.85 15.75
N GLU A 251 18.70 -11.03 17.04
CA GLU A 251 17.43 -11.45 17.63
C GLU A 251 16.45 -10.25 17.72
N ASP A 252 15.15 -10.55 17.65
CA ASP A 252 14.07 -9.55 17.72
C ASP A 252 14.19 -8.39 16.70
N PHE A 253 14.74 -8.69 15.54
CA PHE A 253 14.88 -7.75 14.43
C PHE A 253 13.68 -7.86 13.49
N LEU A 254 13.34 -6.75 12.84
CA LEU A 254 12.40 -6.72 11.73
C LEU A 254 13.19 -6.39 10.46
N TYR A 255 13.36 -7.40 9.60
CA TYR A 255 13.99 -7.25 8.29
C TYR A 255 12.93 -6.78 7.28
N ASP A 256 13.18 -5.65 6.63
CA ASP A 256 12.33 -5.12 5.56
C ASP A 256 12.76 -5.66 4.19
N PHE A 257 14.07 -5.90 4.03
CA PHE A 257 14.68 -6.42 2.81
C PHE A 257 16.01 -7.11 3.12
N ALA A 258 16.35 -8.13 2.31
CA ALA A 258 17.71 -8.69 2.25
C ALA A 258 18.04 -9.10 0.82
N GLY A 259 19.28 -8.91 0.39
CA GLY A 259 19.75 -9.26 -0.95
C GLY A 259 21.27 -9.44 -0.99
N TYR A 260 21.78 -9.92 -2.11
CA TYR A 260 23.21 -10.08 -2.34
C TYR A 260 23.77 -8.87 -3.08
N LEU A 261 24.71 -8.18 -2.45
CA LEU A 261 25.47 -7.07 -3.02
C LEU A 261 26.90 -7.56 -3.23
N LYS A 262 27.24 -8.00 -4.44
CA LYS A 262 28.43 -8.82 -4.72
C LYS A 262 28.44 -10.09 -3.85
N ASP A 263 29.52 -10.34 -3.14
CA ASP A 263 29.71 -11.47 -2.23
C ASP A 263 29.18 -11.23 -0.81
N MET A 264 28.58 -10.04 -0.55
CA MET A 264 28.07 -9.64 0.75
C MET A 264 26.55 -9.72 0.78
N ILE A 265 25.99 -10.00 1.95
CA ILE A 265 24.55 -9.85 2.18
C ILE A 265 24.30 -8.42 2.68
N VAL A 266 23.52 -7.66 1.94
CA VAL A 266 22.97 -6.38 2.40
C VAL A 266 21.56 -6.63 2.94
N PHE A 267 21.23 -6.05 4.09
CA PHE A 267 19.87 -6.07 4.59
C PHE A 267 19.43 -4.71 5.14
N VAL A 268 18.14 -4.47 5.06
CA VAL A 268 17.46 -3.27 5.56
C VAL A 268 16.55 -3.71 6.68
N GLY A 269 16.60 -3.04 7.82
CA GLY A 269 15.74 -3.43 8.92
C GLY A 269 15.92 -2.59 10.18
N ARG A 270 15.14 -2.90 11.22
CA ARG A 270 15.01 -2.13 12.46
C ARG A 270 14.92 -3.02 13.70
N THR A 271 15.37 -2.49 14.84
CA THR A 271 15.30 -3.20 16.14
C THR A 271 14.03 -2.91 16.92
N LYS A 272 13.28 -1.89 16.57
CA LYS A 272 12.09 -1.37 17.28
C LYS A 272 12.35 -0.87 18.71
N LYS A 273 13.61 -0.78 19.16
CA LYS A 273 13.96 -0.48 20.55
C LYS A 273 13.71 0.97 20.94
N ASN A 274 13.92 1.91 20.02
CA ASN A 274 13.86 3.34 20.33
C ASN A 274 12.49 3.94 19.99
N TYR A 275 11.97 3.64 18.79
CA TYR A 275 10.75 4.26 18.25
C TYR A 275 9.66 3.26 17.90
N GLY A 276 9.74 2.01 18.44
CA GLY A 276 8.75 0.97 18.24
C GLY A 276 8.63 0.54 16.78
N ILE A 277 7.43 0.16 16.38
CA ILE A 277 7.15 -0.32 15.03
C ILE A 277 7.38 0.75 13.94
N ASN A 278 7.37 2.03 14.31
CA ASN A 278 7.58 3.15 13.41
C ASN A 278 9.06 3.58 13.30
N GLU A 279 10.01 2.88 13.96
CA GLU A 279 11.45 3.15 13.83
C GLU A 279 11.89 3.05 12.37
N ASN A 280 12.62 4.04 11.87
CA ASN A 280 13.19 3.98 10.53
C ASN A 280 14.24 2.88 10.44
N PRO A 281 14.26 2.07 9.38
CA PRO A 281 15.25 1.03 9.22
C PRO A 281 16.63 1.62 8.93
N LYS A 282 17.64 0.78 9.09
CA LYS A 282 19.03 1.07 8.74
C LYS A 282 19.52 0.03 7.76
N ILE A 283 20.58 0.35 7.04
CA ILE A 283 21.21 -0.54 6.08
C ILE A 283 22.43 -1.17 6.71
N TYR A 284 22.52 -2.47 6.62
CA TYR A 284 23.57 -3.28 7.20
C TYR A 284 24.20 -4.19 6.14
N LEU A 285 25.45 -4.57 6.40
CA LEU A 285 26.17 -5.61 5.66
C LEU A 285 26.53 -6.75 6.61
N THR A 286 26.50 -7.97 6.11
CA THR A 286 27.01 -9.15 6.77
C THR A 286 27.72 -10.04 5.75
N GLU A 287 28.67 -10.84 6.22
CA GLU A 287 29.25 -11.89 5.42
C GLU A 287 28.24 -13.01 5.15
N ASP A 288 28.54 -13.89 4.18
CA ASP A 288 27.64 -14.94 3.69
C ASP A 288 27.06 -15.84 4.80
N GLU A 289 27.77 -16.04 5.90
CA GLU A 289 27.33 -16.89 7.03
C GLU A 289 26.46 -16.15 8.06
N GLY A 290 26.30 -14.83 7.95
CA GLY A 290 25.42 -14.05 8.84
C GLY A 290 25.85 -13.93 10.30
N LEU A 291 27.06 -14.37 10.65
CA LEU A 291 27.57 -14.42 12.04
C LEU A 291 27.90 -13.06 12.64
N SER A 292 28.17 -12.08 11.79
CA SER A 292 28.45 -10.71 12.20
C SER A 292 27.88 -9.72 11.18
N TYR A 293 27.59 -8.49 11.64
CA TYR A 293 27.08 -7.45 10.77
C TYR A 293 27.69 -6.09 11.12
N VAL A 294 27.77 -5.23 10.12
CA VAL A 294 28.19 -3.83 10.29
C VAL A 294 27.11 -2.92 9.72
N LYS A 295 26.87 -1.81 10.40
CA LYS A 295 25.95 -0.80 9.88
C LYS A 295 26.64 -0.06 8.73
N LEU A 296 26.09 -0.21 7.51
CA LEU A 296 26.56 0.46 6.31
C LEU A 296 26.09 1.92 6.29
N HIS A 297 24.80 2.14 6.60
CA HIS A 297 24.22 3.48 6.56
C HIS A 297 23.12 3.66 7.60
N ASP A 298 23.04 4.86 8.18
CA ASP A 298 22.03 5.27 9.14
C ASP A 298 21.02 6.19 8.44
N LEU A 299 19.97 5.61 7.87
CA LEU A 299 18.94 6.36 7.18
C LEU A 299 18.26 7.34 8.14
N LYS A 300 18.07 8.58 7.70
CA LYS A 300 17.37 9.64 8.44
C LYS A 300 15.88 9.72 8.12
N HIS A 301 15.42 8.92 7.18
CA HIS A 301 14.04 8.81 6.70
C HIS A 301 13.70 7.36 6.42
N ASP A 302 12.41 7.04 6.33
CA ASP A 302 11.97 5.67 6.08
C ASP A 302 12.26 5.23 4.65
N VAL A 303 12.33 3.95 4.42
CA VAL A 303 12.22 3.33 3.10
C VAL A 303 10.74 3.22 2.74
N TYR A 304 10.41 2.99 1.49
CA TYR A 304 9.07 2.98 0.92
C TYR A 304 8.53 4.35 0.48
N ASN A 305 7.51 4.28 -0.35
CA ASN A 305 6.74 5.42 -0.79
C ASN A 305 5.57 5.68 0.18
N SER A 306 5.69 6.71 1.00
CA SER A 306 4.65 7.13 1.95
C SER A 306 3.73 8.23 1.41
N VAL A 307 3.96 8.72 0.18
CA VAL A 307 3.19 9.84 -0.40
C VAL A 307 1.78 9.38 -0.75
N GLY A 308 0.77 9.99 -0.14
CA GLY A 308 -0.64 9.70 -0.37
C GLY A 308 -1.14 10.17 -1.74
N SER A 309 -1.84 9.31 -2.46
CA SER A 309 -2.64 9.64 -3.64
C SER A 309 -3.77 8.62 -3.81
N ASP A 310 -4.88 9.04 -4.38
CA ASP A 310 -5.99 8.17 -4.77
C ASP A 310 -5.91 7.74 -6.26
N CYS A 311 -4.80 8.08 -6.94
CA CYS A 311 -4.58 7.84 -8.36
C CYS A 311 -3.49 6.80 -8.62
N ARG A 312 -3.57 5.66 -7.91
CA ARG A 312 -2.73 4.47 -8.07
C ARG A 312 -3.57 3.20 -8.05
N TYR A 313 -3.07 2.18 -8.71
CA TYR A 313 -3.62 0.82 -8.63
C TYR A 313 -2.51 -0.19 -9.00
N GLY A 314 -2.49 -1.34 -8.31
CA GLY A 314 -1.41 -2.31 -8.41
C GLY A 314 -0.28 -2.04 -7.41
N GLU A 315 0.65 -2.98 -7.34
CA GLU A 315 1.79 -2.92 -6.44
C GLU A 315 3.03 -2.41 -7.16
N GLY A 316 3.89 -1.71 -6.44
CA GLY A 316 5.19 -1.26 -6.92
C GLY A 316 6.33 -1.85 -6.10
N ARG A 317 7.49 -1.94 -6.70
CA ARG A 317 8.71 -2.42 -6.06
C ARG A 317 9.30 -1.35 -5.14
N SER A 318 9.69 -1.76 -3.94
CA SER A 318 10.36 -0.87 -2.99
C SER A 318 11.87 -1.06 -2.93
N PHE A 319 12.37 -2.26 -3.26
CA PHE A 319 13.80 -2.62 -3.22
C PHE A 319 14.21 -3.46 -4.41
N LYS A 320 15.45 -3.26 -4.87
CA LYS A 320 16.15 -4.16 -5.78
C LYS A 320 17.65 -4.06 -5.56
N VAL A 321 18.33 -5.19 -5.58
CA VAL A 321 19.79 -5.22 -5.76
C VAL A 321 20.08 -5.49 -7.24
N ASP A 322 20.99 -4.71 -7.80
CA ASP A 322 21.51 -4.86 -9.14
C ASP A 322 23.03 -4.66 -9.10
N ASP A 323 23.78 -5.72 -9.33
CA ASP A 323 25.24 -5.82 -9.29
C ASP A 323 25.93 -5.08 -8.13
N ASP A 324 26.16 -3.79 -8.28
CA ASP A 324 26.97 -2.96 -7.40
C ASP A 324 26.16 -2.17 -6.36
N TYR A 325 24.82 -2.13 -6.48
CA TYR A 325 24.00 -1.25 -5.68
C TYR A 325 22.72 -1.90 -5.16
N LEU A 326 22.37 -1.52 -3.94
CA LEU A 326 21.01 -1.63 -3.44
C LEU A 326 20.23 -0.37 -3.84
N TYR A 327 19.17 -0.55 -4.64
CA TYR A 327 18.22 0.49 -5.00
C TYR A 327 16.98 0.41 -4.10
N PHE A 328 16.46 1.56 -3.70
CA PHE A 328 15.23 1.61 -2.89
C PHE A 328 14.49 2.94 -3.05
N VAL A 329 13.17 2.87 -2.88
CA VAL A 329 12.32 4.07 -2.80
C VAL A 329 12.32 4.57 -1.37
N SER A 330 12.40 5.88 -1.19
CA SER A 330 12.33 6.50 0.14
C SER A 330 11.62 7.85 0.07
N THR A 331 10.90 8.17 1.14
CA THR A 331 10.17 9.43 1.29
C THR A 331 10.97 10.39 2.15
N LEU A 332 11.28 11.57 1.60
CA LEU A 332 11.93 12.67 2.31
C LEU A 332 11.07 13.94 2.18
N GLY A 333 10.71 14.54 3.32
CA GLY A 333 9.76 15.64 3.36
C GLY A 333 8.36 15.19 2.94
N HIS A 334 7.96 15.50 1.72
CA HIS A 334 6.66 15.14 1.17
C HIS A 334 6.74 14.59 -0.27
N PHE A 335 7.93 14.12 -0.66
CA PHE A 335 8.21 13.49 -1.96
C PHE A 335 8.81 12.11 -1.76
N SER A 336 8.56 11.19 -2.66
CA SER A 336 9.29 9.93 -2.73
C SER A 336 10.18 9.87 -3.97
N ASN A 337 11.40 9.40 -3.77
CA ASN A 337 12.43 9.31 -4.80
C ASN A 337 13.11 7.94 -4.77
N LEU A 338 13.75 7.59 -5.88
CA LEU A 338 14.63 6.43 -5.99
C LEU A 338 16.03 6.82 -5.50
N TYR A 339 16.58 5.97 -4.64
CA TYR A 339 17.94 6.06 -4.10
C TYR A 339 18.71 4.78 -4.41
N ARG A 340 20.05 4.87 -4.37
CA ARG A 340 20.92 3.71 -4.36
C ARG A 340 22.07 3.89 -3.37
N ILE A 341 22.63 2.76 -2.93
CA ILE A 341 23.80 2.70 -2.06
C ILE A 341 24.67 1.51 -2.45
N GLY A 342 25.98 1.75 -2.56
CA GLY A 342 26.98 0.71 -2.80
C GLY A 342 27.68 0.28 -1.49
N LEU A 343 28.68 -0.62 -1.61
CA LEU A 343 29.49 -1.09 -0.48
C LEU A 343 30.31 0.01 0.19
N ASP A 344 30.50 1.15 -0.47
CA ASP A 344 31.18 2.33 0.07
C ASP A 344 30.31 3.12 1.08
N GLY A 345 29.04 2.76 1.21
CA GLY A 345 28.08 3.42 2.10
C GLY A 345 27.61 4.81 1.63
N ILE A 346 27.95 5.20 0.40
CA ILE A 346 27.53 6.49 -0.17
C ILE A 346 26.10 6.36 -0.67
N LEU A 347 25.22 7.16 -0.07
CA LEU A 347 23.80 7.23 -0.48
C LEU A 347 23.65 8.23 -1.62
N GLU A 348 23.16 7.77 -2.76
CA GLU A 348 22.87 8.61 -3.93
C GLU A 348 21.38 8.67 -4.22
N ARG A 349 20.87 9.86 -4.47
CA ARG A 349 19.51 10.05 -5.00
C ARG A 349 19.56 9.97 -6.52
N ILE A 350 18.76 9.09 -7.11
CA ILE A 350 18.73 8.77 -8.55
C ILE A 350 17.71 9.63 -9.31
N THR A 351 16.55 9.90 -8.71
CA THR A 351 15.52 10.76 -9.31
C THR A 351 15.58 12.16 -8.70
N ALA A 352 15.27 13.20 -9.47
CA ALA A 352 15.40 14.58 -9.01
C ALA A 352 14.06 15.30 -8.87
N GLU A 353 13.06 14.91 -9.65
CA GLU A 353 11.77 15.59 -9.72
C GLU A 353 10.95 15.44 -8.45
N GLU A 354 10.17 16.48 -8.14
CA GLU A 354 9.19 16.43 -7.07
C GLU A 354 8.01 15.56 -7.46
N GLY A 355 7.53 14.75 -6.50
CA GLY A 355 6.39 13.89 -6.72
C GLY A 355 6.49 12.57 -6.00
N SER A 356 6.14 11.49 -6.70
CA SER A 356 6.11 10.15 -6.11
C SER A 356 6.63 9.13 -7.12
N VAL A 357 7.68 8.40 -6.75
CA VAL A 357 8.10 7.18 -7.43
C VAL A 357 7.25 6.03 -6.89
N ASP A 358 6.39 5.47 -7.74
CA ASP A 358 5.41 4.47 -7.35
C ASP A 358 5.87 3.04 -7.64
N ASP A 359 6.71 2.86 -8.65
CA ASP A 359 7.35 1.60 -9.00
C ASP A 359 8.68 1.89 -9.73
N PHE A 360 9.61 0.95 -9.69
CA PHE A 360 10.86 1.07 -10.44
C PHE A 360 11.41 -0.30 -10.84
N ASP A 361 12.20 -0.32 -11.88
CA ASP A 361 13.09 -1.43 -12.17
C ASP A 361 14.43 -0.95 -12.74
N VAL A 362 15.47 -1.74 -12.50
CA VAL A 362 16.85 -1.43 -12.87
C VAL A 362 17.49 -2.67 -13.48
N ASN A 363 18.25 -2.49 -14.56
CA ASN A 363 19.13 -3.53 -15.09
C ASN A 363 20.35 -2.86 -15.70
N GLY A 364 21.49 -3.00 -15.03
CA GLY A 364 22.72 -2.27 -15.35
C GLY A 364 22.50 -0.75 -15.32
N ASP A 365 22.83 -0.07 -16.42
CA ASP A 365 22.67 1.38 -16.53
C ASP A 365 21.22 1.84 -16.83
N SER A 366 20.33 0.91 -17.09
CA SER A 366 18.93 1.20 -17.43
C SER A 366 18.09 1.30 -16.17
N VAL A 367 17.51 2.47 -15.94
CA VAL A 367 16.61 2.76 -14.82
C VAL A 367 15.27 3.19 -15.36
N PHE A 368 14.21 2.49 -14.97
CA PHE A 368 12.83 2.80 -15.31
C PHE A 368 12.03 3.08 -14.04
N ILE A 369 11.15 4.07 -14.09
CA ILE A 369 10.24 4.38 -12.99
C ILE A 369 8.81 4.61 -13.49
N ILE A 370 7.84 4.23 -12.69
CA ILE A 370 6.47 4.74 -12.76
C ILE A 370 6.32 5.81 -11.69
N ALA A 371 5.87 6.99 -12.08
CA ALA A 371 5.83 8.12 -11.16
C ALA A 371 4.62 9.04 -11.39
N LEU A 372 4.17 9.66 -10.30
CA LEU A 372 3.37 10.88 -10.31
C LEU A 372 4.33 12.07 -10.24
N ARG A 373 4.23 12.98 -11.19
CA ARG A 373 5.07 14.18 -11.26
C ARG A 373 4.20 15.44 -11.31
N GLN A 374 4.41 16.34 -10.35
CA GLN A 374 3.57 17.54 -10.21
C GLN A 374 2.08 17.17 -10.11
N LEU A 375 1.20 17.82 -10.85
CA LEU A 375 -0.23 17.48 -10.95
C LEU A 375 -0.57 16.58 -12.15
N LYS A 376 0.42 15.83 -12.68
CA LYS A 376 0.18 14.81 -13.72
C LYS A 376 -0.15 13.47 -13.06
N LEU A 377 -0.87 12.63 -13.82
CA LEU A 377 -1.12 11.22 -13.46
C LEU A 377 0.11 10.36 -13.76
N GLN A 378 0.05 9.08 -13.36
CA GLN A 378 1.14 8.13 -13.57
C GLN A 378 1.53 8.00 -15.03
N GLU A 379 2.84 8.04 -15.30
CA GLU A 379 3.45 7.67 -16.57
C GLU A 379 4.74 6.89 -16.31
N LEU A 380 5.25 6.23 -17.34
CA LEU A 380 6.56 5.57 -17.35
C LEU A 380 7.64 6.57 -17.75
N TYR A 381 8.76 6.53 -17.06
CA TYR A 381 9.95 7.35 -17.35
C TYR A 381 11.20 6.46 -17.38
N SER A 382 12.18 6.84 -18.22
CA SER A 382 13.56 6.41 -18.05
C SER A 382 14.36 7.47 -17.29
N VAL A 383 15.34 7.03 -16.51
CA VAL A 383 16.17 7.94 -15.71
C VAL A 383 17.63 7.80 -16.10
N LYS A 384 18.26 8.91 -16.46
CA LYS A 384 19.68 8.96 -16.79
C LYS A 384 20.33 10.22 -16.22
N ASN A 385 21.38 10.08 -15.42
CA ASN A 385 22.06 11.21 -14.77
C ASN A 385 21.10 12.14 -14.01
N ARG A 386 20.06 11.63 -13.40
CA ARG A 386 18.93 12.31 -12.73
C ARG A 386 17.93 13.00 -13.66
N ASP A 387 18.15 13.02 -14.97
CA ASP A 387 17.15 13.49 -15.92
C ASP A 387 16.10 12.40 -16.14
N GLU A 388 14.84 12.79 -16.14
CA GLU A 388 13.69 11.90 -16.27
C GLU A 388 13.01 12.13 -17.63
N ASP A 389 13.18 11.19 -18.56
CA ASP A 389 12.54 11.22 -19.88
C ASP A 389 11.23 10.47 -19.84
N GLN A 390 10.11 11.15 -20.08
CA GLN A 390 8.78 10.54 -20.13
C GLN A 390 8.63 9.64 -21.37
N LEU A 391 8.37 8.33 -21.14
CA LEU A 391 8.28 7.31 -22.20
C LEU A 391 6.84 7.03 -22.64
N THR A 392 5.85 7.35 -21.82
CA THR A 392 4.43 7.09 -22.13
C THR A 392 3.58 8.34 -21.97
N SER A 393 2.38 8.31 -22.57
CA SER A 393 1.43 9.41 -22.53
C SER A 393 0.00 8.91 -22.33
N PHE A 394 -0.17 7.86 -21.56
CA PHE A 394 -1.47 7.20 -21.34
C PHE A 394 -2.54 8.12 -20.73
N ASN A 395 -2.10 9.07 -19.91
CA ASN A 395 -2.98 9.97 -19.18
C ASN A 395 -2.95 11.43 -19.69
N SER A 396 -2.20 11.71 -20.73
CA SER A 396 -1.98 13.10 -21.21
C SER A 396 -3.29 13.84 -21.55
N ASP A 397 -4.26 13.14 -22.11
CA ASP A 397 -5.55 13.73 -22.48
C ASP A 397 -6.54 13.80 -21.32
N SER A 398 -6.32 13.05 -20.25
CA SER A 398 -7.27 12.93 -19.13
C SER A 398 -7.46 14.23 -18.35
N LEU A 399 -6.40 15.06 -18.26
CA LEU A 399 -6.39 16.31 -17.49
C LEU A 399 -6.10 17.55 -18.36
N LYS A 400 -5.84 17.40 -19.67
CA LYS A 400 -5.35 18.45 -20.57
C LYS A 400 -6.17 19.75 -20.57
N ASP A 401 -7.49 19.62 -20.57
CA ASP A 401 -8.40 20.75 -20.62
C ASP A 401 -9.09 21.03 -19.27
N LYS A 402 -8.63 20.41 -18.19
CA LYS A 402 -9.21 20.54 -16.85
C LYS A 402 -8.58 21.69 -16.08
N THR A 403 -9.40 22.38 -15.31
CA THR A 403 -8.92 23.38 -14.35
C THR A 403 -8.42 22.65 -13.10
N LEU A 404 -7.13 22.72 -12.83
CA LEU A 404 -6.53 22.16 -11.64
C LEU A 404 -6.17 23.25 -10.63
N SER A 405 -6.37 22.96 -9.35
CA SER A 405 -5.97 23.83 -8.25
C SER A 405 -4.57 23.46 -7.77
N LEU A 406 -3.65 24.41 -7.76
CA LEU A 406 -2.29 24.20 -7.27
C LEU A 406 -2.28 24.25 -5.73
N PRO A 407 -1.65 23.29 -5.05
CA PRO A 407 -1.40 23.36 -3.62
C PRO A 407 -0.39 24.47 -3.29
N GLU A 408 -0.82 25.49 -2.57
CA GLU A 408 0.04 26.59 -2.07
C GLU A 408 0.61 26.16 -0.71
N ALA A 409 1.93 26.08 -0.60
CA ALA A 409 2.59 25.65 0.63
C ALA A 409 2.50 26.74 1.72
N MET A 410 2.29 26.31 2.96
CA MET A 410 2.33 27.11 4.17
C MET A 410 3.25 26.44 5.18
N VAL A 411 4.38 27.09 5.48
CA VAL A 411 5.33 26.65 6.51
C VAL A 411 5.10 27.45 7.78
N PHE A 412 5.06 26.77 8.91
CA PHE A 412 4.85 27.40 10.21
C PHE A 412 5.53 26.58 11.32
N HIS A 413 5.58 27.11 12.52
CA HIS A 413 6.12 26.43 13.70
C HIS A 413 5.04 26.20 14.74
N ASN A 414 5.09 25.03 15.37
CA ASN A 414 4.42 24.76 16.63
C ASN A 414 5.48 24.24 17.61
N ASP A 415 5.68 24.94 18.72
CA ASP A 415 6.88 24.83 19.56
C ASP A 415 8.14 25.02 18.67
N ASP A 416 9.15 24.20 18.86
CA ASP A 416 10.41 24.21 18.07
C ASP A 416 10.33 23.35 16.77
N VAL A 417 9.12 22.88 16.38
CA VAL A 417 8.94 22.00 15.23
C VAL A 417 8.40 22.77 14.04
N GLU A 418 9.16 22.73 12.94
CA GLU A 418 8.68 23.24 11.65
C GLU A 418 7.68 22.27 11.03
N LEU A 419 6.52 22.79 10.66
CA LEU A 419 5.41 22.07 10.04
C LEU A 419 5.11 22.63 8.66
N THR A 420 4.64 21.77 7.77
CA THR A 420 4.26 22.13 6.42
C THR A 420 2.84 21.65 6.12
N GLY A 421 2.03 22.55 5.60
CA GLY A 421 0.71 22.26 5.06
C GLY A 421 0.51 22.96 3.73
N TRP A 422 -0.62 22.70 3.10
CA TRP A 422 -0.97 23.23 1.78
C TRP A 422 -2.42 23.68 1.75
N VAL A 423 -2.67 24.69 0.91
CA VAL A 423 -4.01 25.21 0.65
C VAL A 423 -4.27 25.22 -0.84
N MET A 424 -5.35 24.60 -1.26
CA MET A 424 -5.85 24.61 -2.62
C MET A 424 -7.05 25.55 -2.71
N LYS A 425 -6.95 26.57 -3.56
CA LYS A 425 -8.05 27.51 -3.81
C LYS A 425 -9.13 26.86 -4.69
N PRO A 426 -10.40 27.27 -4.58
CA PRO A 426 -11.44 26.85 -5.50
C PRO A 426 -11.07 27.13 -6.96
N ALA A 427 -11.39 26.22 -7.85
CA ALA A 427 -11.23 26.43 -9.28
C ALA A 427 -12.06 27.65 -9.75
N GLY A 428 -11.42 28.62 -10.40
CA GLY A 428 -12.03 29.89 -10.76
C GLY A 428 -12.25 30.81 -9.55
N PHE A 429 -11.32 30.80 -8.60
CA PHE A 429 -11.33 31.65 -7.41
C PHE A 429 -11.55 33.13 -7.76
N ASP A 430 -12.45 33.78 -7.01
CA ASP A 430 -12.77 35.20 -7.10
C ASP A 430 -12.61 35.82 -5.70
N ASP A 431 -11.69 36.75 -5.54
CA ASP A 431 -11.33 37.36 -4.26
C ASP A 431 -12.44 38.20 -3.61
N ARG A 432 -13.52 38.47 -4.35
CA ARG A 432 -14.72 39.17 -3.84
C ARG A 432 -15.74 38.25 -3.21
N LYS A 433 -15.52 36.92 -3.24
CA LYS A 433 -16.45 35.90 -2.75
C LYS A 433 -15.92 35.22 -1.50
N TYR A 434 -16.85 34.69 -0.71
CA TYR A 434 -16.55 33.80 0.41
C TYR A 434 -16.85 32.36 0.04
N TYR A 435 -16.00 31.45 0.49
CA TYR A 435 -16.06 30.06 0.13
C TYR A 435 -16.07 29.14 1.37
N PRO A 436 -16.73 27.99 1.31
CA PRO A 436 -16.54 26.93 2.31
C PRO A 436 -15.17 26.31 2.17
N ALA A 437 -14.72 25.63 3.23
CA ALA A 437 -13.44 24.96 3.24
C ALA A 437 -13.51 23.54 3.83
N ILE A 438 -12.57 22.68 3.47
CA ILE A 438 -12.44 21.30 3.97
C ILE A 438 -11.00 21.08 4.43
N LEU A 439 -10.84 20.72 5.72
CA LEU A 439 -9.59 20.14 6.24
C LEU A 439 -9.59 18.65 5.91
N ASN A 440 -8.59 18.18 5.17
CA ASN A 440 -8.40 16.76 4.84
C ASN A 440 -7.18 16.21 5.57
N ILE A 441 -7.35 15.14 6.37
CA ILE A 441 -6.34 14.56 7.24
C ILE A 441 -5.95 13.18 6.70
N HIS A 442 -4.65 12.95 6.43
CA HIS A 442 -4.15 11.67 5.93
C HIS A 442 -4.25 10.54 6.96
N GLY A 443 -4.10 9.30 6.50
CA GLY A 443 -4.01 8.10 7.34
C GLY A 443 -2.58 7.84 7.83
N GLY A 444 -2.36 6.69 8.43
CA GLY A 444 -1.06 6.26 8.95
C GLY A 444 -1.05 6.12 10.47
N PRO A 445 -0.49 7.04 11.28
CA PRO A 445 -0.09 8.42 10.97
C PRO A 445 1.19 8.57 10.15
N LYS A 446 2.10 7.57 10.15
CA LYS A 446 3.39 7.62 9.44
C LYS A 446 3.20 7.46 7.92
N THR A 447 2.55 8.45 7.30
CA THR A 447 2.46 8.69 5.86
C THR A 447 2.59 10.19 5.61
N VAL A 448 2.56 10.66 4.36
CA VAL A 448 2.57 12.09 4.04
C VAL A 448 1.55 12.43 2.97
N TYR A 449 0.96 13.61 3.05
CA TYR A 449 0.43 14.30 1.88
C TYR A 449 1.55 15.12 1.21
N GLY A 450 1.49 15.20 -0.11
CA GLY A 450 2.39 15.99 -0.93
C GLY A 450 1.64 16.80 -1.96
N THR A 451 2.37 17.29 -2.96
CA THR A 451 1.83 18.12 -4.03
C THR A 451 1.44 17.32 -5.27
N VAL A 452 1.45 16.00 -5.20
CA VAL A 452 1.02 15.13 -6.30
C VAL A 452 -0.49 15.23 -6.55
N TYR A 453 -0.92 14.85 -7.74
CA TYR A 453 -2.33 14.82 -8.08
C TYR A 453 -3.12 13.92 -7.12
N PHE A 454 -4.22 14.47 -6.58
CA PHE A 454 -5.16 13.77 -5.72
C PHE A 454 -6.58 14.10 -6.18
N HIS A 455 -7.28 13.14 -6.79
CA HIS A 455 -8.55 13.41 -7.49
C HIS A 455 -9.63 13.97 -6.57
N GLU A 456 -9.81 13.38 -5.38
CA GLU A 456 -10.80 13.82 -4.40
C GLU A 456 -10.61 15.31 -4.03
N MET A 457 -9.39 15.72 -3.74
CA MET A 457 -9.09 17.10 -3.36
C MET A 457 -9.29 18.05 -4.53
N GLN A 458 -8.83 17.68 -5.74
CA GLN A 458 -9.02 18.45 -6.96
C GLN A 458 -10.51 18.58 -7.31
N TYR A 459 -11.29 17.52 -7.13
CA TYR A 459 -12.72 17.54 -7.33
C TYR A 459 -13.43 18.51 -6.39
N TRP A 460 -13.11 18.51 -5.10
CA TRP A 460 -13.71 19.44 -4.15
C TRP A 460 -13.32 20.90 -4.45
N ALA A 461 -12.07 21.16 -4.86
CA ALA A 461 -11.66 22.48 -5.32
C ALA A 461 -12.48 22.92 -6.55
N ASN A 462 -12.77 22.02 -7.49
CA ASN A 462 -13.63 22.28 -8.65
C ASN A 462 -15.11 22.45 -8.28
N LYS A 463 -15.54 21.92 -7.15
CA LYS A 463 -16.87 22.14 -6.57
C LYS A 463 -16.97 23.47 -5.79
N GLY A 464 -15.89 24.22 -5.70
CA GLY A 464 -15.87 25.55 -5.09
C GLY A 464 -15.53 25.56 -3.60
N PHE A 465 -14.84 24.54 -3.10
CA PHE A 465 -14.29 24.50 -1.74
C PHE A 465 -12.82 24.91 -1.74
N PHE A 466 -12.38 25.63 -0.72
CA PHE A 466 -10.98 25.55 -0.32
C PHE A 466 -10.72 24.15 0.22
N VAL A 467 -9.59 23.56 -0.13
CA VAL A 467 -9.14 22.29 0.47
C VAL A 467 -7.77 22.53 1.08
N PHE A 468 -7.62 22.20 2.35
CA PHE A 468 -6.35 22.37 3.03
C PHE A 468 -5.97 21.12 3.80
N PHE A 469 -4.68 20.83 3.84
CA PHE A 469 -4.12 19.62 4.42
C PHE A 469 -2.69 19.84 4.86
N MET A 470 -2.21 19.05 5.80
CA MET A 470 -0.85 19.14 6.32
C MET A 470 -0.30 17.79 6.76
N ASN A 471 0.99 17.77 7.06
CA ASN A 471 1.66 16.66 7.72
C ASN A 471 1.97 17.01 9.18
N PRO A 472 1.09 16.64 10.15
CA PRO A 472 1.32 16.88 11.56
C PRO A 472 2.45 15.99 12.10
N ARG A 473 2.91 16.24 13.34
CA ARG A 473 3.76 15.28 14.05
C ARG A 473 3.09 13.91 14.06
N GLY A 474 3.88 12.85 13.86
CA GLY A 474 3.40 11.50 13.56
C GLY A 474 3.53 11.11 12.08
N SER A 475 3.61 12.09 11.16
CA SER A 475 3.83 11.84 9.73
C SER A 475 5.25 11.36 9.44
N ASP A 476 5.43 10.78 8.26
CA ASP A 476 6.73 10.37 7.74
C ASP A 476 7.54 11.54 7.15
N GLY A 477 8.71 11.23 6.59
CA GLY A 477 9.56 12.12 5.79
C GLY A 477 10.44 13.10 6.57
N LYS A 478 10.30 13.20 7.90
CA LYS A 478 11.10 14.08 8.77
C LYS A 478 11.85 13.32 9.88
N GLY A 479 11.99 12.00 9.74
CA GLY A 479 12.74 11.13 10.63
C GLY A 479 11.97 10.65 11.86
N ASP A 480 12.60 9.76 12.61
CA ASP A 480 11.99 9.02 13.73
C ASP A 480 11.37 9.92 14.80
N LYS A 481 12.09 10.96 15.21
CA LYS A 481 11.62 11.86 16.27
C LYS A 481 10.33 12.60 15.90
N PHE A 482 10.16 12.93 14.62
CA PHE A 482 8.96 13.57 14.11
C PHE A 482 7.80 12.59 14.00
N ALA A 483 8.08 11.36 13.56
CA ALA A 483 7.11 10.29 13.40
C ALA A 483 6.64 9.67 14.72
N ASP A 484 7.41 9.82 15.81
CA ASP A 484 7.10 9.20 17.11
C ASP A 484 6.09 10.01 17.92
N ILE A 485 4.84 9.65 17.82
CA ILE A 485 3.75 10.17 18.69
C ILE A 485 3.19 9.10 19.63
N ARG A 486 3.95 8.03 19.91
CA ARG A 486 3.50 6.96 20.81
C ARG A 486 3.07 7.50 22.16
N GLY A 487 1.87 7.09 22.58
CA GLY A 487 1.23 7.55 23.83
C GLY A 487 0.73 9.00 23.81
N LYS A 488 0.73 9.69 22.65
CA LYS A 488 0.36 11.09 22.48
C LYS A 488 -0.71 11.33 21.42
N TYR A 489 -1.34 10.26 20.90
CA TYR A 489 -2.43 10.39 19.92
C TYR A 489 -3.54 11.32 20.44
N GLY A 490 -3.99 12.25 19.60
CA GLY A 490 -5.01 13.22 19.95
C GLY A 490 -4.50 14.36 20.86
N THR A 491 -3.19 14.55 21.00
CA THR A 491 -2.60 15.65 21.75
C THR A 491 -1.79 16.56 20.83
N ILE A 492 -0.48 16.31 20.67
CA ILE A 492 0.40 17.17 19.87
C ILE A 492 0.03 17.20 18.39
N ASP A 493 -0.44 16.10 17.84
CA ASP A 493 -0.94 15.95 16.48
C ASP A 493 -2.26 16.73 16.26
N TYR A 494 -3.15 16.70 17.25
CA TYR A 494 -4.36 17.52 17.28
C TYR A 494 -4.02 19.02 17.33
N ASP A 495 -3.09 19.43 18.21
CA ASP A 495 -2.66 20.81 18.35
C ASP A 495 -2.06 21.34 17.03
N ASP A 496 -1.24 20.55 16.35
CA ASP A 496 -0.66 20.89 15.04
C ASP A 496 -1.76 21.21 14.00
N LEU A 497 -2.80 20.36 13.94
CA LEU A 497 -3.93 20.54 13.03
C LEU A 497 -4.78 21.76 13.36
N MET A 498 -4.99 22.06 14.67
CA MET A 498 -5.77 23.21 15.10
C MET A 498 -5.03 24.53 14.81
N ILE A 499 -3.74 24.59 15.10
CA ILE A 499 -2.88 25.75 14.79
C ILE A 499 -2.82 25.98 13.27
N PHE A 500 -2.64 24.92 12.49
CA PHE A 500 -2.67 25.03 11.04
C PHE A 500 -4.01 25.58 10.54
N THR A 501 -5.12 25.06 11.06
CA THR A 501 -6.45 25.56 10.72
C THR A 501 -6.60 27.05 11.01
N ASP A 502 -6.12 27.53 12.17
CA ASP A 502 -6.14 28.97 12.51
C ASP A 502 -5.33 29.79 11.51
N LYS A 503 -4.11 29.35 11.20
CA LYS A 503 -3.24 30.03 10.22
C LYS A 503 -3.84 30.08 8.82
N VAL A 504 -4.50 29.02 8.37
CA VAL A 504 -5.21 28.99 7.07
C VAL A 504 -6.36 30.02 7.09
N LEU A 505 -7.18 30.03 8.13
CA LEU A 505 -8.30 30.96 8.24
C LEU A 505 -7.86 32.42 8.34
N ASP A 506 -6.71 32.71 8.94
CA ASP A 506 -6.15 34.05 9.04
C ASP A 506 -5.50 34.50 7.70
N SER A 507 -4.85 33.59 6.99
CA SER A 507 -4.15 33.89 5.73
C SER A 507 -5.08 33.97 4.52
N TYR A 508 -6.23 33.30 4.58
CA TYR A 508 -7.21 33.25 3.49
C TYR A 508 -8.57 33.83 3.95
N PRO A 509 -8.73 35.16 3.99
CA PRO A 509 -9.94 35.82 4.48
C PRO A 509 -11.19 35.50 3.66
N ASN A 510 -11.02 34.94 2.47
CA ASN A 510 -12.12 34.46 1.62
C ASN A 510 -12.72 33.12 2.08
N ILE A 511 -12.14 32.46 3.08
CA ILE A 511 -12.75 31.30 3.71
C ILE A 511 -13.79 31.79 4.71
N ASP A 512 -15.03 31.31 4.59
CA ASP A 512 -16.05 31.55 5.58
C ASP A 512 -15.79 30.62 6.80
N ARG A 513 -15.37 31.21 7.92
CA ARG A 513 -15.01 30.50 9.15
C ARG A 513 -16.14 29.66 9.75
N PHE A 514 -17.40 29.95 9.39
CA PHE A 514 -18.57 29.19 9.83
C PHE A 514 -18.95 28.04 8.89
N ARG A 515 -18.24 27.90 7.76
CA ARG A 515 -18.47 26.86 6.76
C ARG A 515 -17.23 26.02 6.49
N VAL A 516 -16.61 25.55 7.58
CA VAL A 516 -15.43 24.67 7.52
C VAL A 516 -15.84 23.25 7.90
N GLY A 517 -15.48 22.28 7.04
CA GLY A 517 -15.65 20.86 7.29
C GLY A 517 -14.32 20.16 7.59
N VAL A 518 -14.39 18.96 8.14
CA VAL A 518 -13.22 18.11 8.41
C VAL A 518 -13.47 16.69 7.93
N THR A 519 -12.44 16.07 7.34
CA THR A 519 -12.49 14.67 6.92
C THR A 519 -11.11 14.02 7.01
N GLY A 520 -11.11 12.70 7.08
CA GLY A 520 -9.93 11.87 6.99
C GLY A 520 -10.27 10.40 7.07
N GLY A 521 -9.33 9.56 6.67
CA GLY A 521 -9.49 8.10 6.70
C GLY A 521 -8.45 7.41 7.57
N SER A 522 -8.81 6.27 8.21
CA SER A 522 -7.90 5.52 9.08
C SER A 522 -7.48 6.38 10.29
N TYR A 523 -6.19 6.63 10.49
CA TYR A 523 -5.74 7.63 11.48
C TYR A 523 -6.43 9.00 11.27
N GLY A 524 -6.58 9.45 10.01
CA GLY A 524 -7.32 10.69 9.72
C GLY A 524 -8.80 10.61 10.12
N GLY A 525 -9.40 9.42 10.07
CA GLY A 525 -10.75 9.15 10.59
C GLY A 525 -10.79 9.15 12.12
N TYR A 526 -9.79 8.55 12.77
CA TYR A 526 -9.58 8.67 14.21
C TYR A 526 -9.51 10.14 14.63
N MET A 527 -8.66 10.92 13.96
CA MET A 527 -8.46 12.34 14.26
C MET A 527 -9.73 13.16 13.95
N THR A 528 -10.49 12.83 12.92
CA THR A 528 -11.80 13.43 12.64
C THR A 528 -12.76 13.19 13.81
N ASN A 529 -12.87 11.94 14.29
CA ASN A 529 -13.67 11.60 15.47
C ASN A 529 -13.19 12.33 16.74
N TRP A 530 -11.87 12.45 16.91
CA TRP A 530 -11.26 13.16 18.03
C TRP A 530 -11.60 14.65 18.01
N ILE A 531 -11.40 15.29 16.87
CA ILE A 531 -11.67 16.74 16.67
C ILE A 531 -13.11 17.09 17.03
N ILE A 532 -14.10 16.35 16.51
CA ILE A 532 -15.51 16.67 16.78
C ILE A 532 -15.93 16.45 18.23
N GLY A 533 -15.21 15.63 19.00
CA GLY A 533 -15.39 15.45 20.44
C GLY A 533 -14.73 16.54 21.29
N HIS A 534 -13.83 17.37 20.71
CA HIS A 534 -13.04 18.36 21.45
C HIS A 534 -13.29 19.81 21.01
N THR A 535 -13.93 20.04 19.86
CA THR A 535 -14.25 21.38 19.37
C THR A 535 -15.49 21.39 18.47
N ASN A 536 -16.24 22.48 18.51
CA ASN A 536 -17.43 22.72 17.67
C ASN A 536 -17.14 23.65 16.48
N ARG A 537 -15.86 23.90 16.15
CA ARG A 537 -15.48 24.84 15.09
C ARG A 537 -15.81 24.32 13.67
N PHE A 538 -15.92 23.00 13.49
CA PHE A 538 -16.24 22.40 12.21
C PHE A 538 -17.75 22.19 12.05
N ARG A 539 -18.30 22.71 10.94
CA ARG A 539 -19.74 22.69 10.66
C ARG A 539 -20.25 21.33 10.19
N ALA A 540 -19.36 20.50 9.61
CA ALA A 540 -19.63 19.14 9.18
C ALA A 540 -18.37 18.27 9.29
N ALA A 541 -18.57 16.98 9.51
CA ALA A 541 -17.48 16.01 9.56
C ALA A 541 -17.78 14.78 8.68
N VAL A 542 -16.73 14.21 8.09
CA VAL A 542 -16.80 12.91 7.43
C VAL A 542 -15.68 12.02 7.94
N SER A 543 -16.05 11.03 8.75
CA SER A 543 -15.12 10.06 9.35
C SER A 543 -15.11 8.78 8.52
N GLN A 544 -13.94 8.39 8.02
CA GLN A 544 -13.83 7.27 7.09
C GLN A 544 -12.95 6.18 7.65
N ARG A 545 -13.39 4.88 7.59
CA ARG A 545 -12.57 3.73 8.03
C ARG A 545 -11.79 4.05 9.31
N SER A 546 -12.48 4.55 10.30
CA SER A 546 -11.89 5.22 11.45
C SER A 546 -11.68 4.28 12.64
N ILE A 547 -10.95 4.77 13.63
CA ILE A 547 -10.87 4.18 14.98
C ILE A 547 -11.73 5.03 15.93
N ALA A 548 -12.55 4.38 16.76
CA ALA A 548 -13.35 5.02 17.80
C ALA A 548 -12.90 4.62 19.21
N ASN A 549 -12.43 3.39 19.36
CA ASN A 549 -12.14 2.79 20.67
C ASN A 549 -10.90 1.90 20.61
N TRP A 550 -9.81 2.33 21.21
CA TRP A 550 -8.56 1.59 21.22
C TRP A 550 -8.63 0.20 21.87
N THR A 551 -9.58 -0.01 22.80
CA THR A 551 -9.80 -1.33 23.42
C THR A 551 -10.42 -2.33 22.44
N SER A 552 -11.44 -1.91 21.68
CA SER A 552 -12.03 -2.78 20.64
C SER A 552 -11.06 -2.97 19.46
N PHE A 553 -10.37 -1.91 19.04
CA PHE A 553 -9.36 -1.99 18.01
C PHE A 553 -8.25 -2.99 18.35
N PHE A 554 -7.77 -3.01 19.61
CA PHE A 554 -6.78 -3.99 20.08
C PHE A 554 -7.23 -5.44 19.83
N GLY A 555 -8.49 -5.75 20.10
CA GLY A 555 -9.00 -7.12 20.02
C GLY A 555 -9.60 -7.54 18.69
N THR A 556 -9.82 -6.60 17.74
CA THR A 556 -10.57 -6.87 16.50
C THR A 556 -9.81 -6.51 15.23
N SER A 557 -8.79 -5.68 15.27
CA SER A 557 -7.99 -5.35 14.09
C SER A 557 -6.98 -6.46 13.76
N ASP A 558 -6.68 -6.64 12.50
CA ASP A 558 -5.61 -7.53 12.02
C ASP A 558 -4.22 -7.17 12.59
N ILE A 559 -4.02 -5.89 12.92
CA ILE A 559 -2.80 -5.36 13.54
C ILE A 559 -3.02 -4.95 15.01
N GLY A 560 -4.23 -5.12 15.54
CA GLY A 560 -4.67 -4.47 16.78
C GLY A 560 -3.82 -4.76 18.00
N TYR A 561 -3.52 -6.03 18.27
CA TYR A 561 -2.84 -6.46 19.48
C TYR A 561 -1.43 -5.90 19.64
N TYR A 562 -0.73 -5.58 18.53
CA TYR A 562 0.60 -4.99 18.58
C TYR A 562 0.60 -3.49 18.28
N PHE A 563 -0.21 -3.05 17.32
CA PHE A 563 -0.26 -1.64 16.95
C PHE A 563 -0.83 -0.78 18.07
N ALA A 564 -1.96 -1.21 18.68
CA ALA A 564 -2.55 -0.46 19.79
C ALA A 564 -1.61 -0.42 21.00
N GLU A 565 -0.93 -1.53 21.33
CA GLU A 565 0.04 -1.59 22.41
C GLU A 565 1.21 -0.63 22.18
N ASP A 566 1.85 -0.70 21.01
CA ASP A 566 3.00 0.15 20.67
C ASP A 566 2.61 1.63 20.61
N GLN A 567 1.54 1.94 19.87
CA GLN A 567 1.17 3.33 19.61
C GLN A 567 0.58 4.06 20.84
N ASN A 568 -0.15 3.35 21.69
CA ASN A 568 -0.67 3.94 22.94
C ASN A 568 0.24 3.68 24.14
N THR A 569 1.28 2.85 24.02
CA THR A 569 2.10 2.39 25.16
C THR A 569 1.23 1.79 26.27
N ALA A 570 0.18 1.06 25.90
CA ALA A 570 -0.82 0.51 26.79
C ALA A 570 -1.56 -0.66 26.16
N THR A 571 -1.96 -1.62 27.01
CA THR A 571 -2.86 -2.72 26.65
C THR A 571 -4.16 -2.62 27.47
N PRO A 572 -5.24 -3.35 27.09
CA PRO A 572 -6.46 -3.41 27.88
C PRO A 572 -6.26 -3.86 29.35
N TRP A 573 -5.18 -4.59 29.62
CA TRP A 573 -4.92 -5.17 30.95
C TRP A 573 -3.95 -4.36 31.81
N ASN A 574 -2.94 -3.68 31.19
CA ASN A 574 -1.95 -2.93 31.96
C ASN A 574 -2.38 -1.47 32.18
N ASN A 575 -3.10 -0.85 31.24
CA ASN A 575 -3.56 0.52 31.36
C ASN A 575 -4.81 0.84 30.51
N HIS A 576 -5.92 0.17 30.82
CA HIS A 576 -7.21 0.39 30.16
C HIS A 576 -7.65 1.85 30.19
N ARG A 577 -7.38 2.57 31.31
CA ARG A 577 -7.74 3.99 31.43
C ARG A 577 -7.11 4.85 30.33
N LYS A 578 -5.82 4.63 30.03
CA LYS A 578 -5.12 5.35 28.96
C LYS A 578 -5.74 5.08 27.60
N LEU A 579 -6.05 3.82 27.27
CA LEU A 579 -6.74 3.48 26.03
C LEU A 579 -8.07 4.20 25.89
N TRP A 580 -8.86 4.25 26.98
CA TRP A 580 -10.14 4.94 26.99
C TRP A 580 -9.99 6.46 26.87
N GLU A 581 -9.00 7.06 27.54
CA GLU A 581 -8.71 8.50 27.46
C GLU A 581 -8.29 8.95 26.05
N HIS A 582 -7.62 8.09 25.29
CA HIS A 582 -7.25 8.33 23.89
C HIS A 582 -8.30 7.84 22.88
N SER A 583 -9.43 7.30 23.34
CA SER A 583 -10.50 6.83 22.46
C SER A 583 -11.51 7.96 22.17
N PRO A 584 -11.76 8.32 20.90
CA PRO A 584 -12.76 9.33 20.53
C PRO A 584 -14.15 9.01 21.08
N LEU A 585 -14.50 7.74 21.19
CA LEU A 585 -15.80 7.29 21.71
C LEU A 585 -16.10 7.81 23.13
N LYS A 586 -15.07 8.01 23.96
CA LYS A 586 -15.20 8.60 25.29
C LYS A 586 -15.87 9.98 25.28
N TYR A 587 -15.66 10.75 24.21
CA TYR A 587 -16.08 12.14 24.09
C TYR A 587 -17.30 12.32 23.16
N ALA A 588 -17.94 11.22 22.80
CA ALA A 588 -19.08 11.22 21.87
C ALA A 588 -20.29 12.02 22.40
N ASP A 589 -20.44 12.15 23.73
CA ASP A 589 -21.47 12.94 24.39
C ASP A 589 -21.26 14.46 24.25
N GLN A 590 -20.08 14.90 23.85
CA GLN A 590 -19.74 16.32 23.62
C GLN A 590 -19.92 16.75 22.18
N VAL A 591 -20.13 15.80 21.26
CA VAL A 591 -20.23 16.05 19.81
C VAL A 591 -21.52 16.77 19.46
N GLN A 592 -21.40 17.86 18.70
CA GLN A 592 -22.52 18.59 18.09
C GLN A 592 -22.50 18.60 16.57
N THR A 593 -21.35 18.31 15.99
CA THR A 593 -21.07 18.39 14.53
C THR A 593 -21.81 17.29 13.78
N PRO A 594 -22.66 17.62 12.78
CA PRO A 594 -23.23 16.64 11.86
C PRO A 594 -22.15 15.78 11.22
N THR A 595 -22.24 14.45 11.37
CA THR A 595 -21.17 13.53 11.00
C THR A 595 -21.66 12.42 10.07
N LEU A 596 -20.96 12.27 8.91
CA LEU A 596 -21.08 11.12 8.02
C LEU A 596 -19.97 10.13 8.35
N PHE A 597 -20.33 8.84 8.47
CA PHE A 597 -19.39 7.74 8.56
C PHE A 597 -19.37 6.98 7.23
N ILE A 598 -18.16 6.72 6.72
CA ILE A 598 -17.92 5.85 5.57
C ILE A 598 -17.08 4.67 6.06
N HIS A 599 -17.60 3.46 5.90
CA HIS A 599 -16.90 2.25 6.33
C HIS A 599 -17.13 1.08 5.36
N SER A 600 -16.17 0.18 5.29
CA SER A 600 -16.26 -1.03 4.48
C SER A 600 -16.60 -2.24 5.36
N GLU A 601 -17.35 -3.20 4.80
CA GLU A 601 -17.81 -4.40 5.52
C GLU A 601 -16.64 -5.33 5.88
N GLU A 602 -15.65 -5.43 4.98
CA GLU A 602 -14.46 -6.29 5.12
C GLU A 602 -13.20 -5.49 5.49
N ASP A 603 -13.37 -4.35 6.16
CA ASP A 603 -12.26 -3.57 6.70
C ASP A 603 -11.73 -4.23 7.98
N TYR A 604 -10.81 -5.17 7.82
CA TYR A 604 -10.18 -5.86 8.95
C TYR A 604 -9.04 -5.07 9.60
N ARG A 605 -8.62 -3.93 8.99
CA ARG A 605 -7.63 -3.01 9.55
C ARG A 605 -8.23 -2.08 10.62
N CYS A 606 -9.26 -1.34 10.27
CA CYS A 606 -10.08 -0.60 11.20
C CYS A 606 -11.48 -1.23 11.16
N TRP A 607 -11.69 -2.30 11.93
CA TRP A 607 -12.88 -3.14 11.85
C TRP A 607 -14.17 -2.30 11.82
N LEU A 608 -15.14 -2.69 11.01
CA LEU A 608 -16.43 -1.99 10.82
C LEU A 608 -17.08 -1.55 12.15
N VAL A 609 -16.89 -2.33 13.22
CA VAL A 609 -17.39 -2.04 14.57
C VAL A 609 -16.90 -0.69 15.09
N GLU A 610 -15.73 -0.21 14.71
CA GLU A 610 -15.22 1.10 15.10
C GLU A 610 -16.11 2.24 14.58
N GLY A 611 -16.52 2.16 13.31
CA GLY A 611 -17.49 3.11 12.74
C GLY A 611 -18.88 3.00 13.37
N ILE A 612 -19.33 1.77 13.62
CA ILE A 612 -20.66 1.50 14.22
C ILE A 612 -20.72 2.06 15.65
N GLN A 613 -19.70 1.87 16.48
CA GLN A 613 -19.67 2.39 17.86
C GLN A 613 -19.85 3.90 17.88
N MET A 614 -19.05 4.64 17.09
CA MET A 614 -19.12 6.10 17.08
C MET A 614 -20.47 6.59 16.49
N TYR A 615 -20.92 6.00 15.39
CA TYR A 615 -22.24 6.30 14.80
C TYR A 615 -23.38 6.09 15.81
N THR A 616 -23.37 4.96 16.53
CA THR A 616 -24.41 4.64 17.52
C THR A 616 -24.39 5.64 18.68
N ALA A 617 -23.20 5.98 19.19
CA ALA A 617 -23.06 6.97 20.25
C ALA A 617 -23.61 8.33 19.84
N LEU A 618 -23.25 8.83 18.64
CA LEU A 618 -23.77 10.09 18.13
C LEU A 618 -25.30 10.07 17.95
N LYS A 619 -25.85 8.97 17.45
CA LYS A 619 -27.31 8.80 17.36
C LYS A 619 -27.98 8.83 18.74
N TYR A 620 -27.40 8.13 19.72
CA TYR A 620 -27.90 8.08 21.09
C TYR A 620 -27.95 9.49 21.72
N HIS A 621 -26.95 10.32 21.46
CA HIS A 621 -26.90 11.70 21.93
C HIS A 621 -27.66 12.71 21.05
N GLY A 622 -28.42 12.24 20.03
CA GLY A 622 -29.26 13.11 19.20
C GLY A 622 -28.51 13.89 18.11
N VAL A 623 -27.25 13.58 17.86
CA VAL A 623 -26.44 14.22 16.83
C VAL A 623 -26.86 13.74 15.44
N VAL A 624 -27.01 14.67 14.50
CA VAL A 624 -27.28 14.32 13.09
C VAL A 624 -26.13 13.51 12.53
N SER A 625 -26.38 12.25 12.25
CA SER A 625 -25.36 11.36 11.71
C SER A 625 -25.93 10.35 10.71
N LYS A 626 -25.07 9.88 9.78
CA LYS A 626 -25.35 8.88 8.77
C LYS A 626 -24.18 7.93 8.68
N LEU A 627 -24.42 6.63 8.52
CA LEU A 627 -23.39 5.63 8.19
C LEU A 627 -23.69 5.06 6.79
N VAL A 628 -22.69 5.09 5.92
CA VAL A 628 -22.69 4.40 4.62
C VAL A 628 -21.69 3.27 4.67
N MET A 629 -22.18 2.05 4.58
CA MET A 629 -21.39 0.83 4.61
C MET A 629 -21.26 0.26 3.19
N PHE A 630 -20.03 -0.02 2.76
CA PHE A 630 -19.72 -0.62 1.47
C PHE A 630 -19.46 -2.11 1.62
N LYS A 631 -20.34 -2.92 1.01
CA LYS A 631 -20.25 -4.39 1.04
C LYS A 631 -19.18 -4.91 0.09
N GLY A 632 -18.42 -5.91 0.54
CA GLY A 632 -17.35 -6.53 -0.24
C GLY A 632 -16.22 -5.56 -0.58
N GLU A 633 -15.97 -4.58 0.29
CA GLU A 633 -14.85 -3.65 0.26
C GLU A 633 -14.06 -3.74 1.56
N ASN A 634 -12.76 -3.48 1.48
CA ASN A 634 -11.83 -3.48 2.59
C ASN A 634 -11.38 -2.06 2.98
N HIS A 635 -10.30 -1.96 3.77
CA HIS A 635 -9.72 -0.68 4.22
C HIS A 635 -9.30 0.24 3.06
N ASP A 636 -9.01 -0.32 1.89
CA ASP A 636 -8.48 0.39 0.74
C ASP A 636 -9.54 0.93 -0.24
N LEU A 637 -10.81 0.96 0.14
CA LEU A 637 -11.93 1.45 -0.68
C LEU A 637 -11.62 2.74 -1.44
N SER A 638 -10.98 3.72 -0.81
CA SER A 638 -10.66 5.02 -1.43
C SER A 638 -9.53 4.94 -2.46
N ARG A 639 -8.70 3.91 -2.42
CA ARG A 639 -7.49 3.73 -3.24
C ARG A 639 -7.68 2.70 -4.34
N SER A 640 -8.07 1.48 -3.96
CA SER A 640 -8.19 0.32 -4.86
C SER A 640 -9.57 -0.33 -4.86
N GLY A 641 -10.55 0.24 -4.15
CA GLY A 641 -11.95 -0.24 -4.16
C GLY A 641 -12.56 -0.26 -5.55
N LYS A 642 -13.62 -1.03 -5.71
CA LYS A 642 -14.33 -1.19 -6.98
C LYS A 642 -14.77 0.17 -7.55
N PRO A 643 -14.69 0.41 -8.87
CA PRO A 643 -14.91 1.71 -9.49
C PRO A 643 -16.23 2.40 -9.09
N LYS A 644 -17.36 1.69 -9.09
CA LYS A 644 -18.67 2.25 -8.67
C LYS A 644 -18.66 2.65 -7.19
N HIS A 645 -17.97 1.90 -6.34
CA HIS A 645 -17.92 2.17 -4.92
C HIS A 645 -17.03 3.39 -4.61
N ARG A 646 -15.92 3.57 -5.30
CA ARG A 646 -15.09 4.77 -5.20
C ARG A 646 -15.87 6.02 -5.60
N VAL A 647 -16.58 5.97 -6.73
CA VAL A 647 -17.45 7.07 -7.19
C VAL A 647 -18.57 7.34 -6.17
N ARG A 648 -19.24 6.30 -5.70
CA ARG A 648 -20.32 6.45 -4.70
C ARG A 648 -19.79 7.02 -3.38
N ARG A 649 -18.63 6.60 -2.91
CA ARG A 649 -17.99 7.14 -1.71
C ARG A 649 -17.76 8.65 -1.87
N LEU A 650 -17.10 9.08 -2.95
CA LEU A 650 -16.83 10.49 -3.23
C LEU A 650 -18.11 11.31 -3.32
N LYS A 651 -19.16 10.76 -3.93
CA LYS A 651 -20.49 11.39 -4.02
C LYS A 651 -21.09 11.62 -2.63
N GLU A 652 -21.13 10.61 -1.77
CA GLU A 652 -21.68 10.70 -0.42
C GLU A 652 -20.97 11.78 0.43
N ILE A 653 -19.64 11.84 0.34
CA ILE A 653 -18.83 12.82 1.06
C ILE A 653 -19.14 14.24 0.54
N THR A 654 -19.14 14.41 -0.78
CA THR A 654 -19.36 15.72 -1.39
C THR A 654 -20.75 16.25 -1.10
N GLU A 655 -21.80 15.42 -1.26
CA GLU A 655 -23.18 15.80 -0.94
C GLU A 655 -23.37 16.16 0.54
N TRP A 656 -22.64 15.48 1.44
CA TRP A 656 -22.65 15.81 2.87
C TRP A 656 -22.07 17.20 3.11
N PHE A 657 -20.92 17.52 2.54
CA PHE A 657 -20.32 18.84 2.66
C PHE A 657 -21.16 19.93 1.98
N GLU A 658 -21.70 19.67 0.79
CA GLU A 658 -22.61 20.61 0.12
C GLU A 658 -23.85 20.92 0.98
N ARG A 659 -24.38 19.92 1.67
CA ARG A 659 -25.57 20.09 2.52
C ARG A 659 -25.35 20.99 3.74
N TYR A 660 -24.16 20.90 4.35
CA TYR A 660 -23.92 21.57 5.65
C TYR A 660 -22.99 22.77 5.54
N LEU A 661 -22.24 22.91 4.44
CA LEU A 661 -21.28 23.99 4.23
C LEU A 661 -21.72 25.02 3.18
N ARG A 662 -22.82 24.76 2.45
CA ARG A 662 -23.37 25.73 1.46
C ARG A 662 -24.61 26.45 1.91
#